data_36c7d55eaec9874ff7a0fb7dbdc0cd4c
#
_entry.id   36c7d55eaec9874ff7a0fb7dbdc0cd4c
#
_cell.length_a   1.000
_cell.length_b   1.000
_cell.length_c   1.000
_cell.angle_alpha   90.00
_cell.angle_beta   90.00
_cell.angle_gamma   90.00
#
_symmetry.space_group_name_H-M   'P 1'
#
loop_
_entity.id
_entity.type
_entity.pdbx_description
1 polymer ?
#
loop_
_entity_poly.entity_id
_entity_poly.type
_entity_poly.pdbx_seq_one_letter_code
_entity_poly.pdbx_strand_id
1 'polypeptide(L)'
;MVTGPEARIIARLATFPSSLESAWDVPREICLPGLSEYLGVVRSALHGPLNELVSKGLVVERKAHVIGAGSRRRKVYHLTDLGRSECQDIELPTAKRVGELLGKPPNQTVLRGRDELISQLKSTKKMILTGLPGIGKTSLLRSIADELVQEGKTVRFATMESFKDIVEIIEEWEYEYSSENAVLNSSKNEVLILDELQEVSLRHLGRLETFANKASHLIMASPAPLPITDGFEIVEVPPLEVSDALELLPEHVVDRELVAQRLGGHPLALQMYDEASVLPEAGSDLQQWIKDVVLSGLGEEIKVLDELSLIPVPIPCEFLQYEQYLFDLDDHALLRWFSSGVELHHLVRNVRSTMLTNQDYAKAAIYWSQLEGDLARLVEMHHVLNSEGDIESLLIKNAESLMVRSSAGLASLIGDAIYRHPTSSLHRIAAMVAIERGESDIASHHLANCNSPDLEYSLSILTGENAEMPDQSDIRLLLSEASRRMDDRLPGKRVDDEVLELLDRIDFTSVDEDLKKVILVAVAHVRHAWYLSEENWIEASKIRENLEMLTHDNDPQLQALGLRAEIAETSPNSPTFEKLIEQAFARNGLRATMIQLSLISKCDAKRAESILNKIELPTQDSQTNLSSARRIAAMIWFYRAKYRTHNPLSAMAEAISLWKISLCPNAAKEATELLHQLL
;
A
#
# COMPACT_ATOMS: atom_id res chain seq x y z
N MET A 1 -12.13 38.04 26.60
CA MET A 1 -11.20 36.95 26.93
C MET A 1 -11.71 35.71 26.23
N VAL A 2 -10.82 35.02 25.52
CA VAL A 2 -11.14 33.78 24.84
C VAL A 2 -11.13 32.65 25.90
N THR A 3 -12.16 31.80 25.92
CA THR A 3 -12.25 30.66 26.87
C THR A 3 -11.31 29.53 26.45
N GLY A 4 -11.09 28.55 27.33
CA GLY A 4 -10.23 27.40 27.00
C GLY A 4 -10.63 26.64 25.72
N PRO A 5 -11.93 26.31 25.49
CA PRO A 5 -12.41 25.70 24.26
C PRO A 5 -12.23 26.60 23.03
N GLU A 6 -12.54 27.89 23.15
CA GLU A 6 -12.38 28.86 22.08
C GLU A 6 -10.91 29.03 21.66
N ALA A 7 -9.97 29.09 22.61
CA ALA A 7 -8.56 29.18 22.36
C ALA A 7 -8.04 27.96 21.54
N ARG A 8 -8.51 26.77 21.85
CA ARG A 8 -8.15 25.55 21.10
C ARG A 8 -8.68 25.55 19.67
N ILE A 9 -9.89 26.06 19.45
CA ILE A 9 -10.47 26.23 18.11
C ILE A 9 -9.65 27.23 17.29
N ILE A 10 -9.35 28.41 17.88
CA ILE A 10 -8.51 29.42 17.25
C ILE A 10 -7.13 28.85 16.91
N ALA A 11 -6.48 28.17 17.84
CA ALA A 11 -5.17 27.54 17.65
C ALA A 11 -5.20 26.55 16.49
N ARG A 12 -6.23 25.70 16.39
CA ARG A 12 -6.40 24.77 15.27
C ARG A 12 -6.60 25.48 13.95
N LEU A 13 -7.52 26.43 13.89
CA LEU A 13 -7.79 27.18 12.67
C LEU A 13 -6.60 28.02 12.19
N ALA A 14 -5.72 28.44 13.10
CA ALA A 14 -4.50 29.18 12.79
C ALA A 14 -3.45 28.34 12.02
N THR A 15 -3.51 27.03 12.11
CA THR A 15 -2.62 26.14 11.34
C THR A 15 -2.93 26.14 9.84
N PHE A 16 -4.08 26.67 9.42
CA PHE A 16 -4.50 26.71 8.02
C PHE A 16 -4.18 28.10 7.39
N PRO A 17 -3.69 28.10 6.14
CA PRO A 17 -3.35 29.34 5.45
C PRO A 17 -4.59 30.17 5.12
N SER A 18 -4.45 31.52 5.12
CA SER A 18 -5.54 32.43 4.78
C SER A 18 -6.06 32.28 3.35
N SER A 19 -5.24 31.71 2.44
CA SER A 19 -5.67 31.42 1.06
C SER A 19 -6.89 30.49 0.97
N LEU A 20 -7.15 29.68 2.00
CA LEU A 20 -8.32 28.83 2.06
C LEU A 20 -9.63 29.60 2.27
N GLU A 21 -9.60 30.83 2.74
CA GLU A 21 -10.80 31.65 2.99
C GLU A 21 -11.61 31.92 1.72
N SER A 22 -10.94 31.98 0.56
CA SER A 22 -11.56 32.18 -0.75
C SER A 22 -11.52 30.94 -1.64
N ALA A 23 -10.88 29.84 -1.19
CA ALA A 23 -10.75 28.62 -1.96
C ALA A 23 -12.10 27.95 -2.20
N TRP A 24 -12.29 27.37 -3.39
CA TRP A 24 -13.48 26.59 -3.73
C TRP A 24 -13.51 25.28 -2.93
N ASP A 25 -12.39 24.59 -2.91
CA ASP A 25 -12.19 23.34 -2.19
C ASP A 25 -11.36 23.58 -0.94
N VAL A 26 -11.78 23.00 0.18
CA VAL A 26 -11.13 23.17 1.47
C VAL A 26 -10.99 21.81 2.19
N PRO A 27 -9.98 21.66 3.07
CA PRO A 27 -9.82 20.43 3.84
C PRO A 27 -10.97 20.25 4.85
N ARG A 28 -11.32 18.98 5.14
CA ARG A 28 -12.39 18.60 6.06
C ARG A 28 -12.12 19.06 7.51
N GLU A 29 -10.88 19.23 7.87
CA GLU A 29 -10.39 19.63 9.20
C GLU A 29 -10.90 20.99 9.66
N ILE A 30 -11.35 21.85 8.75
CA ILE A 30 -11.93 23.15 9.08
C ILE A 30 -13.47 23.16 9.10
N CYS A 31 -14.13 22.01 8.95
CA CYS A 31 -15.55 21.86 9.21
C CYS A 31 -15.83 21.30 10.62
N LEU A 32 -17.08 21.34 11.07
CA LEU A 32 -17.45 20.92 12.41
C LEU A 32 -16.99 19.47 12.74
N PRO A 33 -17.20 18.46 11.89
CA PRO A 33 -16.70 17.11 12.15
C PRO A 33 -15.18 17.04 12.31
N GLY A 34 -14.42 17.67 11.41
CA GLY A 34 -12.97 17.66 11.48
C GLY A 34 -12.40 18.40 12.69
N LEU A 35 -13.02 19.51 13.11
CA LEU A 35 -12.68 20.22 14.35
C LEU A 35 -12.96 19.35 15.57
N SER A 36 -14.11 18.67 15.60
CA SER A 36 -14.52 17.77 16.66
C SER A 36 -13.54 16.61 16.84
N GLU A 37 -13.16 15.98 15.76
CA GLU A 37 -12.16 14.89 15.74
C GLU A 37 -10.80 15.36 16.27
N TYR A 38 -10.29 16.48 15.74
CA TYR A 38 -9.01 17.02 16.18
C TYR A 38 -9.00 17.37 17.67
N LEU A 39 -10.07 18.01 18.16
CA LEU A 39 -10.16 18.48 19.56
C LEU A 39 -10.56 17.34 20.52
N GLY A 40 -10.91 16.15 20.01
CA GLY A 40 -11.32 15.01 20.82
C GLY A 40 -12.58 15.27 21.64
N VAL A 41 -13.54 16.03 21.08
CA VAL A 41 -14.82 16.37 21.75
C VAL A 41 -15.99 16.02 20.85
N VAL A 42 -17.16 15.80 21.42
CA VAL A 42 -18.39 15.60 20.64
C VAL A 42 -18.76 16.87 19.87
N ARG A 43 -19.39 16.70 18.70
CA ARG A 43 -19.72 17.81 17.79
C ARG A 43 -20.60 18.85 18.41
N SER A 44 -21.59 18.43 19.21
CA SER A 44 -22.49 19.32 19.94
C SER A 44 -21.74 20.26 20.89
N ALA A 45 -20.60 19.87 21.43
CA ALA A 45 -19.77 20.71 22.31
C ALA A 45 -19.13 21.91 21.59
N LEU A 46 -19.01 21.87 20.27
CA LEU A 46 -18.38 22.94 19.50
C LEU A 46 -19.35 24.02 19.01
N HIS A 47 -20.68 23.76 19.00
CA HIS A 47 -21.65 24.75 18.52
C HIS A 47 -21.65 26.06 19.31
N GLY A 48 -21.63 25.97 20.63
CA GLY A 48 -21.58 27.15 21.51
C GLY A 48 -20.32 27.98 21.27
N PRO A 49 -19.12 27.41 21.47
CA PRO A 49 -17.84 28.11 21.24
C PRO A 49 -17.68 28.68 19.82
N LEU A 50 -18.07 27.95 18.78
CA LEU A 50 -18.00 28.43 17.40
C LEU A 50 -18.94 29.61 17.16
N ASN A 51 -20.19 29.55 17.64
CA ASN A 51 -21.14 30.65 17.54
C ASN A 51 -20.63 31.90 18.27
N GLU A 52 -20.00 31.72 19.42
CA GLU A 52 -19.42 32.84 20.19
C GLU A 52 -18.22 33.45 19.48
N LEU A 53 -17.32 32.63 18.91
CA LEU A 53 -16.19 33.12 18.09
C LEU A 53 -16.66 33.88 16.85
N VAL A 54 -17.72 33.39 16.19
CA VAL A 54 -18.35 34.09 15.07
C VAL A 54 -18.95 35.42 15.53
N SER A 55 -19.66 35.46 16.67
CA SER A 55 -20.25 36.67 17.22
C SER A 55 -19.19 37.72 17.63
N LYS A 56 -18.03 37.27 18.11
CA LYS A 56 -16.87 38.09 18.42
C LYS A 56 -16.12 38.59 17.18
N GLY A 57 -16.48 38.11 15.98
CA GLY A 57 -15.81 38.43 14.73
C GLY A 57 -14.39 37.85 14.60
N LEU A 58 -14.04 36.84 15.42
CA LEU A 58 -12.74 36.16 15.37
C LEU A 58 -12.72 35.04 14.34
N VAL A 59 -13.88 34.42 14.05
CA VAL A 59 -14.08 33.37 13.08
C VAL A 59 -15.19 33.74 12.11
N VAL A 60 -15.02 33.39 10.84
CA VAL A 60 -16.07 33.51 9.81
C VAL A 60 -16.54 32.13 9.37
N GLU A 61 -17.87 31.98 9.28
CA GLU A 61 -18.53 30.78 8.75
C GLU A 61 -18.87 31.00 7.27
N ARG A 62 -18.59 30.00 6.41
CA ARG A 62 -19.05 30.00 5.01
C ARG A 62 -19.37 28.59 4.55
N LYS A 63 -20.00 28.44 3.38
CA LYS A 63 -20.22 27.14 2.73
C LYS A 63 -19.18 26.95 1.63
N ALA A 64 -18.43 25.82 1.68
CA ALA A 64 -17.43 25.43 0.69
C ALA A 64 -17.53 23.94 0.36
N HIS A 65 -16.94 23.54 -0.77
CA HIS A 65 -16.70 22.13 -1.05
C HIS A 65 -15.57 21.62 -0.14
N VAL A 66 -15.73 20.41 0.36
CA VAL A 66 -14.74 19.75 1.22
C VAL A 66 -14.08 18.64 0.40
N ILE A 67 -12.75 18.67 0.33
CA ILE A 67 -11.95 17.71 -0.44
C ILE A 67 -12.27 16.29 0.02
N GLY A 68 -12.53 15.38 -0.95
CA GLY A 68 -12.83 13.98 -0.68
C GLY A 68 -14.22 13.69 -0.11
N ALA A 69 -15.08 14.71 0.03
CA ALA A 69 -16.36 14.58 0.71
C ALA A 69 -17.58 14.84 -0.22
N GLY A 70 -17.43 14.57 -1.52
CA GLY A 70 -18.51 14.64 -2.50
C GLY A 70 -18.86 16.05 -2.97
N SER A 71 -19.96 16.17 -3.69
CA SER A 71 -20.36 17.41 -4.40
C SER A 71 -21.09 18.44 -3.53
N ARG A 72 -21.51 18.09 -2.31
CA ARG A 72 -22.28 18.95 -1.41
C ARG A 72 -21.37 19.94 -0.66
N ARG A 73 -21.80 21.20 -0.53
CA ARG A 73 -21.09 22.21 0.26
C ARG A 73 -21.42 22.08 1.73
N ARG A 74 -20.38 22.15 2.58
CA ARG A 74 -20.49 22.16 4.04
C ARG A 74 -20.19 23.53 4.64
N LYS A 75 -20.63 23.76 5.87
CA LYS A 75 -20.19 24.87 6.72
C LYS A 75 -18.73 24.62 7.10
N VAL A 76 -17.90 25.62 6.84
CA VAL A 76 -16.47 25.64 7.17
C VAL A 76 -16.14 26.92 7.91
N TYR A 77 -15.13 26.87 8.73
CA TYR A 77 -14.75 27.95 9.64
C TYR A 77 -13.33 28.43 9.33
N HIS A 78 -13.15 29.74 9.27
CA HIS A 78 -11.85 30.39 9.03
C HIS A 78 -11.62 31.48 10.05
N LEU A 79 -10.34 31.73 10.43
CA LEU A 79 -10.00 32.90 11.23
C LEU A 79 -10.12 34.15 10.39
N THR A 80 -10.65 35.21 10.99
CA THR A 80 -10.54 36.59 10.45
C THR A 80 -9.16 37.16 10.75
N ASP A 81 -8.82 38.31 10.18
CA ASP A 81 -7.58 39.05 10.53
C ASP A 81 -7.49 39.34 12.03
N LEU A 82 -8.62 39.67 12.65
CA LEU A 82 -8.71 39.85 14.10
C LEU A 82 -8.44 38.53 14.85
N GLY A 83 -9.02 37.42 14.41
CA GLY A 83 -8.77 36.10 14.99
C GLY A 83 -7.32 35.68 14.86
N ARG A 84 -6.65 36.01 13.76
CA ARG A 84 -5.23 35.72 13.56
C ARG A 84 -4.32 36.58 14.46
N SER A 85 -4.70 37.85 14.73
CA SER A 85 -3.95 38.72 15.65
C SER A 85 -4.07 38.24 17.10
N GLU A 86 -5.26 37.79 17.53
CA GLU A 86 -5.48 37.21 18.85
C GLU A 86 -4.67 35.90 19.04
N CYS A 87 -4.42 35.17 17.97
CA CYS A 87 -3.63 33.93 18.02
C CYS A 87 -2.15 34.17 18.31
N GLN A 88 -1.60 35.34 18.00
CA GLN A 88 -0.20 35.69 18.28
C GLN A 88 0.09 35.78 19.77
N ASP A 89 -0.92 36.04 20.58
CA ASP A 89 -0.83 36.12 22.05
C ASP A 89 -1.04 34.76 22.73
N ILE A 90 -1.39 33.71 21.95
CA ILE A 90 -1.54 32.33 22.46
C ILE A 90 -0.21 31.63 22.23
N GLU A 91 0.54 31.33 23.30
CA GLU A 91 1.73 30.46 23.24
C GLU A 91 1.30 29.08 22.75
N LEU A 92 1.46 28.83 21.46
CA LEU A 92 1.39 27.49 20.89
C LEU A 92 2.69 26.78 21.28
N PRO A 93 2.63 25.59 21.88
CA PRO A 93 3.82 24.77 22.07
C PRO A 93 4.35 24.36 20.69
N THR A 94 5.24 25.16 20.13
CA THR A 94 6.05 24.79 18.97
C THR A 94 7.12 23.82 19.45
N ALA A 95 6.74 22.56 19.66
CA ALA A 95 7.72 21.49 19.82
C ALA A 95 8.51 21.40 18.49
N LYS A 96 9.79 21.67 18.55
CA LYS A 96 10.71 21.34 17.45
C LYS A 96 10.60 19.82 17.26
N ARG A 97 10.03 19.36 16.15
CA ARG A 97 10.11 17.96 15.74
C ARG A 97 11.58 17.64 15.55
N VAL A 98 12.11 16.72 16.33
CA VAL A 98 13.50 16.25 16.26
C VAL A 98 13.57 14.98 15.39
N GLY A 99 12.52 14.17 15.38
CA GLY A 99 12.36 12.97 14.55
C GLY A 99 11.38 13.18 13.39
N GLU A 100 11.06 12.12 12.68
CA GLU A 100 10.23 12.13 11.50
C GLU A 100 9.06 11.13 11.63
N LEU A 101 7.85 11.54 11.18
CA LEU A 101 6.69 10.69 11.08
C LEU A 101 6.38 10.49 9.59
N LEU A 102 6.54 9.26 9.12
CA LEU A 102 6.38 8.84 7.72
C LEU A 102 5.19 7.89 7.57
N GLY A 103 4.77 7.67 6.34
CA GLY A 103 3.65 6.80 6.03
C GLY A 103 2.30 7.51 6.12
N LYS A 104 1.26 6.77 6.43
CA LYS A 104 -0.12 7.28 6.48
C LYS A 104 -0.70 7.33 7.89
N PRO A 105 -0.17 8.18 8.77
CA PRO A 105 -0.73 8.31 10.11
C PRO A 105 -2.14 8.91 10.05
N PRO A 106 -3.05 8.50 10.95
CA PRO A 106 -4.35 9.14 11.08
C PRO A 106 -4.19 10.61 11.51
N ASN A 107 -5.24 11.40 11.33
CA ASN A 107 -5.25 12.77 11.81
C ASN A 107 -4.96 12.83 13.31
N GLN A 108 -4.22 13.87 13.72
CA GLN A 108 -3.94 14.09 15.12
C GLN A 108 -5.22 14.43 15.87
N THR A 109 -5.44 13.78 17.01
CA THR A 109 -6.55 14.02 17.91
C THR A 109 -6.04 14.34 19.30
N VAL A 110 -6.75 15.17 20.05
CA VAL A 110 -6.44 15.42 21.47
C VAL A 110 -6.98 14.25 22.29
N LEU A 111 -6.08 13.42 22.79
CA LEU A 111 -6.44 12.34 23.71
C LEU A 111 -6.74 12.90 25.11
N ARG A 112 -7.66 12.21 25.81
CA ARG A 112 -8.04 12.52 27.20
C ARG A 112 -7.77 11.31 28.09
N GLY A 113 -7.23 11.55 29.28
CA GLY A 113 -7.04 10.53 30.31
C GLY A 113 -6.10 9.38 29.91
N ARG A 114 -5.10 9.61 29.02
CA ARG A 114 -4.21 8.57 28.51
C ARG A 114 -2.72 8.87 28.69
N ASP A 115 -2.36 9.98 29.33
CA ASP A 115 -0.95 10.45 29.41
C ASP A 115 -0.05 9.45 30.15
N GLU A 116 -0.54 8.85 31.25
CA GLU A 116 0.20 7.81 31.97
C GLU A 116 0.42 6.57 31.10
N LEU A 117 -0.62 6.12 30.41
CA LEU A 117 -0.55 4.97 29.52
C LEU A 117 0.45 5.21 28.36
N ILE A 118 0.40 6.37 27.72
CA ILE A 118 1.36 6.76 26.67
C ILE A 118 2.80 6.70 27.23
N SER A 119 3.02 7.29 28.40
CA SER A 119 4.35 7.33 29.04
C SER A 119 4.90 5.93 29.35
N GLN A 120 4.06 4.98 29.69
CA GLN A 120 4.42 3.59 29.93
C GLN A 120 4.76 2.87 28.61
N LEU A 121 3.92 3.03 27.59
CA LEU A 121 3.98 2.25 26.37
C LEU A 121 5.11 2.65 25.42
N LYS A 122 5.51 3.91 25.39
CA LYS A 122 6.56 4.40 24.48
C LYS A 122 7.93 3.74 24.65
N SER A 123 8.18 3.08 25.78
CA SER A 123 9.42 2.33 26.02
C SER A 123 9.39 0.89 25.52
N THR A 124 8.22 0.35 25.22
CA THR A 124 8.01 -1.04 24.77
C THR A 124 8.32 -1.17 23.28
N LYS A 125 9.21 -2.11 22.94
CA LYS A 125 9.65 -2.30 21.55
C LYS A 125 8.68 -3.13 20.71
N LYS A 126 8.06 -4.13 21.31
CA LYS A 126 7.11 -5.03 20.65
C LYS A 126 5.85 -5.12 21.50
N MET A 127 4.77 -4.56 21.00
CA MET A 127 3.48 -4.63 21.69
C MET A 127 2.29 -4.68 20.74
N ILE A 128 1.19 -5.23 21.25
CA ILE A 128 -0.11 -5.22 20.60
C ILE A 128 -1.10 -4.55 21.55
N LEU A 129 -1.65 -3.42 21.12
CA LEU A 129 -2.77 -2.76 21.78
C LEU A 129 -4.06 -3.51 21.46
N THR A 130 -4.75 -3.98 22.48
CA THR A 130 -6.04 -4.68 22.36
C THR A 130 -7.16 -3.89 23.00
N GLY A 131 -8.40 -4.26 22.73
CA GLY A 131 -9.58 -3.64 23.30
C GLY A 131 -10.70 -3.42 22.30
N LEU A 132 -11.87 -3.06 22.78
CA LEU A 132 -13.09 -2.92 21.99
C LEU A 132 -12.90 -1.99 20.75
N PRO A 133 -13.59 -2.27 19.64
CA PRO A 133 -13.66 -1.33 18.52
C PRO A 133 -14.19 0.03 18.98
N GLY A 134 -13.50 1.13 18.63
CA GLY A 134 -13.89 2.48 19.06
C GLY A 134 -13.40 2.92 20.44
N ILE A 135 -12.60 2.10 21.16
CA ILE A 135 -12.02 2.44 22.47
C ILE A 135 -10.87 3.47 22.38
N GLY A 136 -10.41 3.80 21.18
CA GLY A 136 -9.35 4.79 20.94
C GLY A 136 -7.96 4.23 20.70
N LYS A 137 -7.79 2.96 20.26
CA LYS A 137 -6.49 2.36 19.94
C LYS A 137 -5.70 3.15 18.88
N THR A 138 -6.34 3.48 17.77
CA THR A 138 -5.76 4.28 16.67
C THR A 138 -5.27 5.64 17.16
N SER A 139 -6.07 6.33 17.96
CA SER A 139 -5.69 7.64 18.53
C SER A 139 -4.53 7.51 19.53
N LEU A 140 -4.49 6.42 20.30
CA LEU A 140 -3.39 6.12 21.21
C LEU A 140 -2.09 5.83 20.43
N LEU A 141 -2.15 5.00 19.38
CA LEU A 141 -1.00 4.76 18.48
C LEU A 141 -0.47 6.06 17.88
N ARG A 142 -1.38 6.95 17.44
CA ARG A 142 -0.98 8.26 16.91
C ARG A 142 -0.27 9.11 17.94
N SER A 143 -0.76 9.15 19.17
CA SER A 143 -0.11 9.93 20.26
C SER A 143 1.24 9.34 20.65
N ILE A 144 1.37 8.01 20.70
CA ILE A 144 2.66 7.33 20.92
C ILE A 144 3.64 7.70 19.81
N ALA A 145 3.18 7.70 18.54
CA ALA A 145 4.01 8.11 17.41
C ALA A 145 4.51 9.54 17.54
N ASP A 146 3.65 10.48 17.91
CA ASP A 146 4.02 11.88 18.08
C ASP A 146 5.04 12.07 19.23
N GLU A 147 4.89 11.36 20.36
CA GLU A 147 5.86 11.38 21.48
C GLU A 147 7.22 10.82 21.04
N LEU A 148 7.24 9.69 20.32
CA LEU A 148 8.46 9.07 19.81
C LEU A 148 9.20 9.98 18.82
N VAL A 149 8.47 10.69 17.98
CA VAL A 149 9.01 11.69 17.06
C VAL A 149 9.60 12.88 17.81
N GLN A 150 8.98 13.31 18.92
CA GLN A 150 9.54 14.37 19.79
C GLN A 150 10.84 13.90 20.47
N GLU A 151 10.98 12.61 20.77
CA GLU A 151 12.20 11.99 21.27
C GLU A 151 13.31 11.82 20.20
N GLY A 152 13.03 12.21 18.94
CA GLY A 152 14.00 12.15 17.85
C GLY A 152 14.01 10.84 17.06
N LYS A 153 13.01 9.98 17.23
CA LYS A 153 12.90 8.72 16.48
C LYS A 153 12.21 8.93 15.14
N THR A 154 12.61 8.16 14.14
CA THR A 154 11.83 8.00 12.90
C THR A 154 10.74 6.96 13.16
N VAL A 155 9.49 7.34 12.93
CA VAL A 155 8.30 6.50 13.11
C VAL A 155 7.60 6.36 11.78
N ARG A 156 7.24 5.13 11.40
CA ARG A 156 6.48 4.84 10.17
C ARG A 156 5.14 4.24 10.54
N PHE A 157 4.08 4.83 10.02
CA PHE A 157 2.71 4.46 10.35
C PHE A 157 1.98 3.89 9.12
N ALA A 158 1.36 2.71 9.27
CA ALA A 158 0.50 2.10 8.26
C ALA A 158 -0.76 1.51 8.90
N THR A 159 -1.78 1.28 8.06
CA THR A 159 -3.04 0.66 8.45
C THR A 159 -3.30 -0.57 7.59
N MET A 160 -3.57 -1.72 8.24
CA MET A 160 -3.96 -2.95 7.56
C MET A 160 -5.39 -2.82 6.99
N GLU A 161 -5.59 -3.34 5.79
CA GLU A 161 -6.88 -3.43 5.12
C GLU A 161 -7.05 -4.83 4.52
N SER A 162 -8.28 -5.26 4.27
CA SER A 162 -8.60 -6.63 3.84
C SER A 162 -7.92 -7.09 2.54
N PHE A 163 -7.53 -6.16 1.66
CA PHE A 163 -6.86 -6.47 0.39
C PHE A 163 -5.36 -6.18 0.39
N LYS A 164 -4.78 -5.90 1.57
CA LYS A 164 -3.35 -5.68 1.74
C LYS A 164 -2.65 -6.87 2.38
N ASP A 165 -1.37 -7.00 2.08
CA ASP A 165 -0.42 -7.80 2.86
C ASP A 165 0.76 -6.94 3.32
N ILE A 166 1.84 -7.57 3.78
CA ILE A 166 3.02 -6.87 4.26
C ILE A 166 3.74 -6.06 3.16
N VAL A 167 3.57 -6.39 1.88
CA VAL A 167 4.20 -5.65 0.76
C VAL A 167 3.55 -4.29 0.59
N GLU A 168 2.22 -4.23 0.57
CA GLU A 168 1.47 -2.97 0.50
C GLU A 168 1.66 -2.14 1.78
N ILE A 169 1.84 -2.79 2.94
CA ILE A 169 2.18 -2.10 4.20
C ILE A 169 3.59 -1.49 4.14
N ILE A 170 4.56 -2.18 3.53
CA ILE A 170 5.91 -1.65 3.30
C ILE A 170 5.88 -0.40 2.42
N GLU A 171 5.08 -0.40 1.37
CA GLU A 171 4.86 0.76 0.51
C GLU A 171 4.19 1.91 1.28
N GLU A 172 3.19 1.60 2.10
CA GLU A 172 2.50 2.59 2.92
C GLU A 172 3.42 3.20 4.00
N TRP A 173 4.41 2.44 4.51
CA TRP A 173 5.48 2.95 5.36
C TRP A 173 6.49 3.84 4.61
N GLU A 174 6.31 4.06 3.31
CA GLU A 174 7.18 4.88 2.45
C GLU A 174 8.62 4.37 2.38
N TYR A 175 8.81 3.04 2.31
CA TYR A 175 10.12 2.48 1.98
C TYR A 175 10.33 2.45 0.46
N GLU A 176 11.56 2.68 0.04
CA GLU A 176 11.98 2.49 -1.37
C GLU A 176 12.12 1.00 -1.73
N TYR A 177 12.17 0.13 -0.73
CA TYR A 177 12.27 -1.32 -0.86
C TYR A 177 10.89 -1.96 -0.87
N SER A 178 10.74 -3.04 -1.64
CA SER A 178 9.52 -3.86 -1.65
C SER A 178 9.65 -5.16 -0.86
N SER A 179 10.88 -5.57 -0.53
CA SER A 179 11.10 -6.83 0.18
C SER A 179 11.18 -6.66 1.70
N GLU A 180 10.58 -7.61 2.41
CA GLU A 180 10.56 -7.67 3.87
C GLU A 180 11.97 -7.67 4.47
N ASN A 181 12.89 -8.45 3.89
CA ASN A 181 14.26 -8.53 4.41
C ASN A 181 15.04 -7.23 4.24
N ALA A 182 14.80 -6.48 3.16
CA ALA A 182 15.40 -5.17 2.96
C ALA A 182 14.92 -4.17 4.02
N VAL A 183 13.60 -4.16 4.27
CA VAL A 183 12.97 -3.31 5.30
C VAL A 183 13.43 -3.68 6.70
N LEU A 184 13.47 -4.97 7.05
CA LEU A 184 13.98 -5.44 8.35
C LEU A 184 15.44 -5.01 8.62
N ASN A 185 16.26 -4.94 7.57
CA ASN A 185 17.64 -4.43 7.71
C ASN A 185 17.68 -2.89 7.86
N SER A 186 16.81 -2.18 7.16
CA SER A 186 16.74 -0.71 7.18
C SER A 186 16.10 -0.16 8.45
N SER A 187 15.06 -0.83 8.97
CA SER A 187 14.22 -0.37 10.09
C SER A 187 14.79 -0.62 11.48
N LYS A 188 16.05 -1.09 11.63
CA LYS A 188 16.63 -1.47 12.94
C LYS A 188 16.58 -0.37 14.01
N ASN A 189 16.64 0.88 13.60
CA ASN A 189 16.60 2.06 14.47
C ASN A 189 15.31 2.88 14.34
N GLU A 190 14.35 2.41 13.57
CA GLU A 190 13.05 3.04 13.34
C GLU A 190 11.97 2.33 14.14
N VAL A 191 10.83 2.99 14.32
CA VAL A 191 9.64 2.42 14.95
C VAL A 191 8.59 2.19 13.88
N LEU A 192 8.15 0.96 13.72
CA LEU A 192 7.08 0.58 12.82
C LEU A 192 5.77 0.51 13.60
N ILE A 193 4.72 1.12 13.06
CA ILE A 193 3.37 1.06 13.62
C ILE A 193 2.44 0.48 12.56
N LEU A 194 1.65 -0.53 12.98
CA LEU A 194 0.64 -1.18 12.14
C LEU A 194 -0.70 -1.23 12.89
N ASP A 195 -1.65 -0.44 12.41
CA ASP A 195 -3.01 -0.42 12.97
C ASP A 195 -3.94 -1.41 12.26
N GLU A 196 -5.11 -1.69 12.86
CA GLU A 196 -6.20 -2.52 12.33
C GLU A 196 -5.77 -3.95 11.93
N LEU A 197 -4.91 -4.57 12.72
CA LEU A 197 -4.31 -5.87 12.43
C LEU A 197 -5.35 -6.98 12.14
N GLN A 198 -6.57 -6.89 12.66
CA GLN A 198 -7.65 -7.85 12.43
C GLN A 198 -8.16 -7.87 10.98
N GLU A 199 -7.85 -6.85 10.18
CA GLU A 199 -8.23 -6.80 8.76
C GLU A 199 -7.32 -7.67 7.88
N VAL A 200 -6.20 -8.20 8.43
CA VAL A 200 -5.35 -9.12 7.67
C VAL A 200 -6.13 -10.39 7.31
N SER A 201 -6.08 -10.78 6.04
CA SER A 201 -6.68 -12.03 5.62
C SER A 201 -5.93 -13.25 6.18
N LEU A 202 -6.62 -14.35 6.41
CA LEU A 202 -5.99 -15.61 6.83
C LEU A 202 -4.89 -16.06 5.87
N ARG A 203 -5.04 -15.74 4.58
CA ARG A 203 -4.09 -16.03 3.51
C ARG A 203 -2.72 -15.36 3.73
N HIS A 204 -2.69 -14.18 4.36
CA HIS A 204 -1.48 -13.38 4.56
C HIS A 204 -0.93 -13.41 5.98
N LEU A 205 -1.68 -13.98 6.93
CA LEU A 205 -1.35 -13.98 8.35
C LEU A 205 0.04 -14.56 8.64
N GLY A 206 0.40 -15.71 8.06
CA GLY A 206 1.69 -16.37 8.32
C GLY A 206 2.91 -15.56 7.81
N ARG A 207 2.73 -14.83 6.71
CA ARG A 207 3.77 -13.93 6.17
C ARG A 207 3.97 -12.73 7.09
N LEU A 208 2.88 -12.11 7.53
CA LEU A 208 2.92 -11.01 8.51
C LEU A 208 3.54 -11.46 9.84
N GLU A 209 3.20 -12.65 10.34
CA GLU A 209 3.80 -13.24 11.54
C GLU A 209 5.32 -13.37 11.39
N THR A 210 5.79 -13.90 10.26
CA THR A 210 7.21 -14.04 9.98
C THR A 210 7.93 -12.70 10.01
N PHE A 211 7.35 -11.66 9.43
CA PHE A 211 7.88 -10.30 9.47
C PHE A 211 7.88 -9.73 10.89
N ALA A 212 6.76 -9.82 11.59
CA ALA A 212 6.57 -9.27 12.94
C ALA A 212 7.58 -9.86 13.95
N ASN A 213 7.82 -11.20 13.84
CA ASN A 213 8.80 -11.88 14.71
C ASN A 213 10.23 -11.38 14.50
N LYS A 214 10.59 -10.95 13.29
CA LYS A 214 11.94 -10.44 12.94
C LYS A 214 12.10 -8.93 13.15
N ALA A 215 11.01 -8.17 13.17
CA ALA A 215 11.07 -6.72 13.35
C ALA A 215 11.70 -6.35 14.70
N SER A 216 12.52 -5.28 14.73
CA SER A 216 13.25 -4.84 15.93
C SER A 216 12.37 -4.01 16.87
N HIS A 217 11.49 -3.17 16.29
CA HIS A 217 10.57 -2.31 17.03
C HIS A 217 9.27 -2.20 16.23
N LEU A 218 8.23 -2.90 16.69
CA LEU A 218 6.92 -2.96 16.01
C LEU A 218 5.80 -2.84 17.04
N ILE A 219 4.94 -1.86 16.83
CA ILE A 219 3.75 -1.59 17.63
C ILE A 219 2.52 -1.85 16.77
N MET A 220 1.62 -2.69 17.25
CA MET A 220 0.41 -3.08 16.49
C MET A 220 -0.85 -2.81 17.30
N ALA A 221 -2.00 -2.70 16.62
CA ALA A 221 -3.29 -2.67 17.27
C ALA A 221 -4.30 -3.63 16.64
N SER A 222 -5.11 -4.27 17.49
CA SER A 222 -6.17 -5.21 17.12
C SER A 222 -7.28 -5.19 18.17
N PRO A 223 -8.54 -5.52 17.86
CA PRO A 223 -9.58 -5.69 18.87
C PRO A 223 -9.29 -6.82 19.86
N ALA A 224 -8.66 -7.89 19.41
CA ALA A 224 -8.27 -9.06 20.19
C ALA A 224 -6.86 -9.53 19.79
N PRO A 225 -6.14 -10.26 20.66
CA PRO A 225 -4.87 -10.87 20.30
C PRO A 225 -5.02 -11.82 19.10
N LEU A 226 -4.04 -11.79 18.20
CA LEU A 226 -3.95 -12.71 17.06
C LEU A 226 -2.88 -13.78 17.31
N PRO A 227 -2.84 -14.89 16.56
CA PRO A 227 -1.83 -15.94 16.70
C PRO A 227 -0.37 -15.46 16.64
N ILE A 228 -0.13 -14.28 16.06
CA ILE A 228 1.22 -13.66 15.93
C ILE A 228 1.76 -13.03 17.21
N THR A 229 1.18 -13.30 18.37
CA THR A 229 1.48 -12.60 19.63
C THR A 229 2.74 -13.08 20.35
N ASP A 230 3.42 -14.11 19.87
CA ASP A 230 4.64 -14.61 20.52
C ASP A 230 5.75 -13.54 20.56
N GLY A 231 6.20 -13.23 21.77
CA GLY A 231 7.23 -12.20 22.02
C GLY A 231 6.73 -10.76 22.01
N PHE A 232 5.42 -10.53 21.92
CA PHE A 232 4.80 -9.21 22.03
C PHE A 232 4.16 -9.04 23.41
N GLU A 233 4.28 -7.84 23.99
CA GLU A 233 3.51 -7.42 25.14
C GLU A 233 2.07 -7.10 24.70
N ILE A 234 1.09 -7.75 25.33
CA ILE A 234 -0.33 -7.49 25.05
C ILE A 234 -0.82 -6.48 26.06
N VAL A 235 -1.29 -5.34 25.57
CA VAL A 235 -1.79 -4.25 26.41
C VAL A 235 -3.25 -3.98 26.07
N GLU A 236 -4.13 -4.21 27.03
CA GLU A 236 -5.54 -3.87 26.91
C GLU A 236 -5.75 -2.37 27.16
N VAL A 237 -6.39 -1.68 26.23
CA VAL A 237 -6.77 -0.27 26.36
C VAL A 237 -8.08 -0.21 27.14
N PRO A 238 -8.09 0.29 28.37
CA PRO A 238 -9.30 0.35 29.20
C PRO A 238 -10.28 1.42 28.69
N PRO A 239 -11.56 1.40 29.06
CA PRO A 239 -12.47 2.53 28.92
C PRO A 239 -11.95 3.80 29.61
N LEU A 240 -12.50 4.95 29.28
CA LEU A 240 -12.18 6.20 29.97
C LEU A 240 -12.77 6.18 31.38
N GLU A 241 -12.03 6.75 32.33
CA GLU A 241 -12.58 7.06 33.65
C GLU A 241 -13.71 8.07 33.50
N VAL A 242 -14.64 8.08 34.44
CA VAL A 242 -15.80 8.98 34.36
C VAL A 242 -15.39 10.44 34.29
N SER A 243 -14.35 10.85 35.02
CA SER A 243 -13.79 12.21 34.97
C SER A 243 -13.35 12.60 33.56
N ASP A 244 -12.66 11.71 32.87
CA ASP A 244 -12.13 11.95 31.50
C ASP A 244 -13.25 11.88 30.45
N ALA A 245 -14.20 10.96 30.64
CA ALA A 245 -15.40 10.85 29.80
C ALA A 245 -16.27 12.11 29.84
N LEU A 246 -16.35 12.78 31.00
CA LEU A 246 -17.07 14.05 31.16
C LEU A 246 -16.47 15.16 30.29
N GLU A 247 -15.17 15.14 30.00
CA GLU A 247 -14.53 16.13 29.11
C GLU A 247 -14.94 15.96 27.64
N LEU A 248 -15.43 14.79 27.24
CA LEU A 248 -15.94 14.55 25.89
C LEU A 248 -17.38 15.07 25.71
N LEU A 249 -18.17 15.12 26.78
CA LEU A 249 -19.57 15.51 26.73
C LEU A 249 -19.73 17.04 26.86
N PRO A 250 -20.67 17.67 26.11
CA PRO A 250 -20.97 19.07 26.23
C PRO A 250 -21.41 19.45 27.64
N GLU A 251 -21.10 20.67 28.11
CA GLU A 251 -21.47 21.15 29.45
C GLU A 251 -23.01 21.26 29.67
N HIS A 252 -23.76 21.44 28.59
CA HIS A 252 -25.22 21.56 28.66
C HIS A 252 -25.99 20.24 28.77
N VAL A 253 -25.32 19.10 28.56
CA VAL A 253 -25.95 17.77 28.70
C VAL A 253 -26.37 17.57 30.15
N VAL A 254 -27.64 17.25 30.34
CA VAL A 254 -28.20 16.94 31.66
C VAL A 254 -27.66 15.58 32.10
N ASP A 255 -27.28 15.47 33.39
CA ASP A 255 -26.77 14.22 33.98
C ASP A 255 -25.57 13.58 33.25
N ARG A 256 -24.57 14.38 32.87
CA ARG A 256 -23.33 13.94 32.17
C ARG A 256 -22.68 12.72 32.82
N GLU A 257 -22.68 12.64 34.16
CA GLU A 257 -22.10 11.50 34.86
C GLU A 257 -22.90 10.22 34.57
N LEU A 258 -24.24 10.31 34.55
CA LEU A 258 -25.07 9.17 34.19
C LEU A 258 -24.84 8.72 32.76
N VAL A 259 -24.70 9.66 31.80
CA VAL A 259 -24.40 9.37 30.42
C VAL A 259 -23.06 8.64 30.33
N ALA A 260 -22.00 9.17 30.94
CA ALA A 260 -20.66 8.56 30.93
C ALA A 260 -20.68 7.14 31.53
N GLN A 261 -21.39 6.94 32.64
CA GLN A 261 -21.50 5.63 33.27
C GLN A 261 -22.32 4.64 32.44
N ARG A 262 -23.44 5.06 31.84
CA ARG A 262 -24.30 4.19 31.03
C ARG A 262 -23.64 3.76 29.71
N LEU A 263 -22.84 4.64 29.11
CA LEU A 263 -22.02 4.33 27.91
C LEU A 263 -20.66 3.72 28.28
N GLY A 264 -20.45 3.39 29.57
CA GLY A 264 -19.26 2.67 30.04
C GLY A 264 -17.91 3.39 29.77
N GLY A 265 -17.89 4.71 29.67
CA GLY A 265 -16.69 5.46 29.33
C GLY A 265 -16.14 5.16 27.92
N HIS A 266 -16.96 4.61 27.02
CA HIS A 266 -16.55 4.21 25.68
C HIS A 266 -16.49 5.42 24.72
N PRO A 267 -15.32 5.86 24.24
CA PRO A 267 -15.17 7.13 23.50
C PRO A 267 -16.10 7.26 22.30
N LEU A 268 -16.18 6.22 21.45
CA LEU A 268 -17.02 6.25 20.25
C LEU A 268 -18.50 6.32 20.61
N ALA A 269 -18.96 5.60 21.63
CA ALA A 269 -20.35 5.65 22.08
C ALA A 269 -20.71 7.05 22.62
N LEU A 270 -19.80 7.69 23.35
CA LEU A 270 -19.96 9.08 23.79
C LEU A 270 -20.07 10.05 22.63
N GLN A 271 -19.33 9.84 21.53
CA GLN A 271 -19.40 10.66 20.33
C GLN A 271 -20.70 10.47 19.54
N MET A 272 -21.27 9.25 19.55
CA MET A 272 -22.54 8.92 18.90
C MET A 272 -23.76 9.37 19.72
N TYR A 273 -23.56 9.73 20.97
CA TYR A 273 -24.66 10.11 21.86
C TYR A 273 -25.30 11.43 21.42
N ASP A 274 -26.62 11.41 21.28
CA ASP A 274 -27.47 12.57 21.10
C ASP A 274 -28.42 12.68 22.32
N GLU A 275 -28.73 13.90 22.77
CA GLU A 275 -29.63 14.15 23.90
C GLU A 275 -31.05 13.60 23.68
N ALA A 276 -31.47 13.45 22.41
CA ALA A 276 -32.75 12.80 22.07
C ALA A 276 -32.66 11.27 22.16
N SER A 277 -31.49 10.70 22.30
CA SER A 277 -31.28 9.25 22.32
C SER A 277 -31.60 8.66 23.70
N VAL A 278 -32.23 7.49 23.68
CA VAL A 278 -32.48 6.72 24.92
C VAL A 278 -31.15 6.06 25.34
N LEU A 279 -30.75 6.30 26.59
CA LEU A 279 -29.56 5.68 27.15
C LEU A 279 -29.75 4.16 27.35
N PRO A 280 -28.69 3.35 27.15
CA PRO A 280 -28.76 1.92 27.44
C PRO A 280 -28.98 1.67 28.95
N GLU A 281 -29.60 0.53 29.30
CA GLU A 281 -29.63 0.10 30.69
C GLU A 281 -28.23 -0.25 31.19
N ALA A 282 -28.01 -0.16 32.51
CA ALA A 282 -26.71 -0.50 33.08
C ALA A 282 -26.34 -1.96 32.79
N GLY A 283 -25.18 -2.16 32.14
CA GLY A 283 -24.66 -3.49 31.77
C GLY A 283 -25.26 -4.07 30.47
N SER A 284 -26.07 -3.30 29.73
CA SER A 284 -26.52 -3.73 28.39
C SER A 284 -25.37 -3.70 27.38
N ASP A 285 -25.51 -4.55 26.32
CA ASP A 285 -24.56 -4.61 25.24
C ASP A 285 -24.61 -3.32 24.40
N LEU A 286 -23.45 -2.69 24.23
CA LEU A 286 -23.28 -1.50 23.40
C LEU A 286 -23.69 -1.73 21.93
N GLN A 287 -23.47 -2.93 21.41
CA GLN A 287 -23.87 -3.28 20.04
C GLN A 287 -25.41 -3.25 19.90
N GLN A 288 -26.11 -3.73 20.91
CA GLN A 288 -27.58 -3.67 20.93
C GLN A 288 -28.09 -2.22 20.99
N TRP A 289 -27.45 -1.36 21.79
CA TRP A 289 -27.77 0.06 21.82
C TRP A 289 -27.57 0.76 20.50
N ILE A 290 -26.42 0.49 19.81
CA ILE A 290 -26.16 1.03 18.47
C ILE A 290 -27.28 0.61 17.51
N LYS A 291 -27.64 -0.67 17.51
CA LYS A 291 -28.69 -1.21 16.65
C LYS A 291 -30.04 -0.56 16.88
N ASP A 292 -30.46 -0.49 18.15
CA ASP A 292 -31.84 -0.13 18.52
C ASP A 292 -32.05 1.39 18.62
N VAL A 293 -30.98 2.15 18.87
CA VAL A 293 -31.07 3.59 19.10
C VAL A 293 -30.38 4.37 17.96
N VAL A 294 -29.09 4.13 17.73
CA VAL A 294 -28.32 4.93 16.76
C VAL A 294 -28.77 4.64 15.33
N LEU A 295 -28.85 3.38 14.94
CA LEU A 295 -29.20 3.01 13.56
C LEU A 295 -30.70 3.16 13.27
N SER A 296 -31.56 3.03 14.27
CA SER A 296 -33.01 3.22 14.09
C SER A 296 -33.41 4.69 13.90
N GLY A 297 -32.57 5.62 14.32
CA GLY A 297 -32.79 7.07 14.17
C GLY A 297 -32.40 7.60 12.78
N LEU A 298 -31.76 6.78 11.91
CA LEU A 298 -31.32 7.19 10.59
C LEU A 298 -32.49 7.26 9.59
N GLY A 299 -32.44 8.24 8.69
CA GLY A 299 -33.40 8.42 7.59
C GLY A 299 -32.89 7.83 6.28
N GLU A 300 -32.79 8.66 5.24
CA GLU A 300 -32.32 8.24 3.90
C GLU A 300 -30.84 7.86 3.87
N GLU A 301 -30.05 8.33 4.83
CA GLU A 301 -28.62 8.01 5.02
C GLU A 301 -28.35 6.53 5.33
N ILE A 302 -29.38 5.78 5.69
CA ILE A 302 -29.30 4.32 5.84
C ILE A 302 -28.85 3.63 4.54
N LYS A 303 -29.09 4.24 3.38
CA LYS A 303 -28.70 3.68 2.09
C LYS A 303 -27.19 3.64 1.92
N VAL A 304 -26.49 4.72 2.26
CA VAL A 304 -25.02 4.77 2.22
C VAL A 304 -24.42 3.99 3.37
N LEU A 305 -25.10 3.88 4.51
CA LEU A 305 -24.73 3.00 5.61
C LEU A 305 -24.71 1.54 5.15
N ASP A 306 -25.76 1.09 4.47
CA ASP A 306 -25.87 -0.28 3.95
C ASP A 306 -24.77 -0.56 2.93
N GLU A 307 -24.57 0.37 2.00
CA GLU A 307 -23.52 0.29 0.98
C GLU A 307 -22.13 0.13 1.62
N LEU A 308 -21.76 1.02 2.55
CA LEU A 308 -20.47 0.97 3.25
C LEU A 308 -20.33 -0.26 4.17
N SER A 309 -21.44 -0.81 4.68
CA SER A 309 -21.40 -2.01 5.53
C SER A 309 -21.00 -3.28 4.77
N LEU A 310 -21.20 -3.30 3.45
CA LEU A 310 -20.86 -4.42 2.57
C LEU A 310 -19.42 -4.36 2.05
N ILE A 311 -18.77 -3.19 2.13
CA ILE A 311 -17.44 -2.95 1.56
C ILE A 311 -16.36 -3.21 2.62
N PRO A 312 -15.34 -4.04 2.31
CA PRO A 312 -14.34 -4.47 3.28
C PRO A 312 -13.16 -3.51 3.46
N VAL A 313 -13.07 -2.44 2.66
CA VAL A 313 -11.93 -1.50 2.62
C VAL A 313 -12.42 -0.06 2.52
N PRO A 314 -11.59 0.94 2.90
CA PRO A 314 -11.92 2.34 2.66
C PRO A 314 -12.13 2.63 1.17
N ILE A 315 -13.15 3.39 0.82
CA ILE A 315 -13.56 3.66 -0.56
C ILE A 315 -13.55 5.16 -0.85
N PRO A 316 -12.98 5.61 -2.00
CA PRO A 316 -13.17 6.96 -2.50
C PRO A 316 -14.66 7.27 -2.67
N CYS A 317 -15.08 8.48 -2.28
CA CYS A 317 -16.52 8.83 -2.25
C CYS A 317 -17.20 8.73 -3.63
N GLU A 318 -16.47 8.99 -4.70
CA GLU A 318 -16.95 8.89 -6.08
C GLU A 318 -17.39 7.48 -6.52
N PHE A 319 -16.97 6.44 -5.80
CA PHE A 319 -17.42 5.06 -6.04
C PHE A 319 -18.74 4.72 -5.34
N LEU A 320 -19.25 5.58 -4.46
CA LEU A 320 -20.48 5.32 -3.72
C LEU A 320 -21.71 5.67 -4.55
N GLN A 321 -22.66 4.76 -4.63
CA GLN A 321 -23.96 4.97 -5.29
C GLN A 321 -24.79 6.03 -4.58
N TYR A 322 -24.69 6.11 -3.25
CA TYR A 322 -25.48 6.99 -2.39
C TYR A 322 -24.65 8.09 -1.74
N GLU A 323 -23.59 8.56 -2.41
CA GLU A 323 -22.66 9.62 -1.95
C GLU A 323 -23.39 10.85 -1.38
N GLN A 324 -24.55 11.23 -1.90
CA GLN A 324 -25.31 12.40 -1.48
C GLN A 324 -25.74 12.36 0.01
N TYR A 325 -25.83 11.18 0.62
CA TYR A 325 -26.20 11.00 2.03
C TYR A 325 -24.98 10.83 2.96
N LEU A 326 -23.77 10.81 2.41
CA LEU A 326 -22.55 10.54 3.16
C LEU A 326 -22.32 11.57 4.28
N PHE A 327 -22.65 12.85 4.02
CA PHE A 327 -22.47 13.90 5.01
C PHE A 327 -23.47 13.79 6.18
N ASP A 328 -24.69 13.39 5.90
CA ASP A 328 -25.69 13.21 6.94
C ASP A 328 -25.24 12.04 7.84
N LEU A 329 -24.68 10.98 7.27
CA LEU A 329 -24.07 9.87 8.01
C LEU A 329 -22.82 10.31 8.83
N ASP A 330 -21.98 11.17 8.26
CA ASP A 330 -20.82 11.73 8.95
C ASP A 330 -21.25 12.61 10.15
N ASP A 331 -22.39 13.29 10.07
CA ASP A 331 -22.91 14.09 11.18
C ASP A 331 -23.33 13.24 12.41
N HIS A 332 -23.58 11.95 12.21
CA HIS A 332 -23.83 10.98 13.30
C HIS A 332 -22.56 10.34 13.87
N ALA A 333 -21.35 10.79 13.48
CA ALA A 333 -20.06 10.22 13.88
C ALA A 333 -19.90 8.72 13.58
N LEU A 334 -20.46 8.25 12.46
CA LEU A 334 -20.44 6.83 12.07
C LEU A 334 -19.28 6.51 11.11
N LEU A 335 -18.63 7.54 10.54
CA LEU A 335 -17.60 7.42 9.49
C LEU A 335 -16.18 7.61 10.01
N ARG A 336 -15.27 6.87 9.40
CA ARG A 336 -13.81 7.08 9.47
C ARG A 336 -13.31 7.58 8.13
N TRP A 337 -12.45 8.58 8.16
CA TRP A 337 -11.88 9.20 6.95
C TRP A 337 -10.40 8.90 6.84
N PHE A 338 -9.98 8.44 5.67
CA PHE A 338 -8.59 8.16 5.30
C PHE A 338 -8.18 9.00 4.08
N SER A 339 -6.90 9.07 3.81
CA SER A 339 -6.41 9.64 2.54
C SER A 339 -6.88 8.86 1.31
N SER A 340 -7.14 7.55 1.48
CA SER A 340 -7.65 6.64 0.45
C SER A 340 -9.17 6.67 0.27
N GLY A 341 -9.94 7.25 1.21
CA GLY A 341 -11.39 7.27 1.14
C GLY A 341 -12.07 7.26 2.49
N VAL A 342 -13.28 6.69 2.53
CA VAL A 342 -14.16 6.65 3.71
C VAL A 342 -14.61 5.21 3.99
N GLU A 343 -14.77 4.89 5.25
CA GLU A 343 -15.42 3.67 5.73
C GLU A 343 -16.26 3.92 6.97
N LEU A 344 -17.04 2.93 7.40
CA LEU A 344 -17.74 2.94 8.68
C LEU A 344 -16.77 2.61 9.83
N HIS A 345 -17.06 3.15 11.01
CA HIS A 345 -16.46 2.59 12.22
C HIS A 345 -16.75 1.09 12.33
N HIS A 346 -15.75 0.27 12.63
CA HIS A 346 -15.86 -1.20 12.63
C HIS A 346 -16.99 -1.71 13.51
N LEU A 347 -17.24 -1.06 14.66
CA LEU A 347 -18.36 -1.42 15.53
C LEU A 347 -19.71 -1.27 14.81
N VAL A 348 -19.89 -0.19 14.05
CA VAL A 348 -21.11 0.08 13.27
C VAL A 348 -21.23 -0.89 12.11
N ARG A 349 -20.14 -1.07 11.34
CA ARG A 349 -20.06 -2.02 10.23
C ARG A 349 -20.44 -3.44 10.68
N ASN A 350 -19.85 -3.91 11.79
CA ASN A 350 -20.12 -5.24 12.34
C ASN A 350 -21.59 -5.42 12.77
N VAL A 351 -22.18 -4.41 13.40
CA VAL A 351 -23.60 -4.47 13.77
C VAL A 351 -24.48 -4.49 12.52
N ARG A 352 -24.24 -3.59 11.57
CA ARG A 352 -25.10 -3.47 10.38
C ARG A 352 -24.97 -4.64 9.42
N SER A 353 -23.76 -5.14 9.16
CA SER A 353 -23.52 -6.28 8.27
C SER A 353 -24.28 -7.54 8.66
N THR A 354 -24.54 -7.77 9.97
CA THR A 354 -25.35 -8.92 10.42
C THR A 354 -26.83 -8.82 10.02
N MET A 355 -27.28 -7.66 9.58
CA MET A 355 -28.68 -7.40 9.18
C MET A 355 -28.87 -7.49 7.65
N LEU A 356 -27.77 -7.53 6.89
CA LEU A 356 -27.74 -7.58 5.44
C LEU A 356 -27.69 -9.03 4.95
N THR A 357 -28.21 -9.26 3.74
CA THR A 357 -28.42 -10.59 3.17
C THR A 357 -27.60 -10.82 1.92
N ASN A 358 -27.49 -12.06 1.44
CA ASN A 358 -26.87 -12.40 0.17
C ASN A 358 -27.47 -11.63 -1.01
N GLN A 359 -28.77 -11.24 -0.94
CA GLN A 359 -29.43 -10.42 -1.95
C GLN A 359 -28.89 -8.98 -2.01
N ASP A 360 -28.49 -8.43 -0.86
CA ASP A 360 -27.92 -7.09 -0.80
C ASP A 360 -26.51 -7.09 -1.40
N TYR A 361 -25.70 -8.13 -1.12
CA TYR A 361 -24.45 -8.36 -1.82
C TYR A 361 -24.61 -8.55 -3.33
N ALA A 362 -25.65 -9.28 -3.78
CA ALA A 362 -25.92 -9.46 -5.21
C ALA A 362 -26.26 -8.14 -5.92
N LYS A 363 -27.05 -7.27 -5.28
CA LYS A 363 -27.36 -5.93 -5.82
C LYS A 363 -26.10 -5.06 -5.88
N ALA A 364 -25.29 -5.07 -4.82
CA ALA A 364 -24.02 -4.36 -4.79
C ALA A 364 -23.08 -4.84 -5.89
N ALA A 365 -22.95 -6.15 -6.13
CA ALA A 365 -22.14 -6.71 -7.21
C ALA A 365 -22.54 -6.15 -8.60
N ILE A 366 -23.84 -6.02 -8.88
CA ILE A 366 -24.33 -5.44 -10.14
C ILE A 366 -23.88 -3.99 -10.29
N TYR A 367 -23.94 -3.20 -9.23
CA TYR A 367 -23.46 -1.81 -9.27
C TYR A 367 -21.96 -1.75 -9.50
N TRP A 368 -21.18 -2.50 -8.70
CA TRP A 368 -19.72 -2.50 -8.79
C TRP A 368 -19.16 -3.07 -10.11
N SER A 369 -19.93 -3.93 -10.79
CA SER A 369 -19.57 -4.43 -12.13
C SER A 369 -19.50 -3.33 -13.20
N GLN A 370 -20.13 -2.19 -12.98
CA GLN A 370 -20.18 -1.05 -13.90
C GLN A 370 -19.04 -0.06 -13.68
N LEU A 371 -18.34 -0.15 -12.54
CA LEU A 371 -17.23 0.72 -12.19
C LEU A 371 -15.92 0.19 -12.80
N GLU A 372 -14.93 1.05 -12.99
CA GLU A 372 -13.63 0.71 -13.56
C GLU A 372 -12.53 0.76 -12.48
N GLY A 373 -11.43 0.04 -12.73
CA GLY A 373 -10.25 0.01 -11.87
C GLY A 373 -10.13 -1.25 -11.00
N ASP A 374 -8.91 -1.51 -10.53
CA ASP A 374 -8.56 -2.73 -9.79
C ASP A 374 -9.34 -2.84 -8.47
N LEU A 375 -9.46 -1.72 -7.74
CA LEU A 375 -10.22 -1.67 -6.48
C LEU A 375 -11.69 -2.02 -6.72
N ALA A 376 -12.32 -1.47 -7.78
CA ALA A 376 -13.69 -1.78 -8.12
C ALA A 376 -13.88 -3.27 -8.45
N ARG A 377 -12.91 -3.87 -9.16
CA ARG A 377 -12.94 -5.32 -9.46
C ARG A 377 -12.80 -6.18 -8.20
N LEU A 378 -11.91 -5.82 -7.26
CA LEU A 378 -11.78 -6.55 -5.99
C LEU A 378 -13.06 -6.47 -5.14
N VAL A 379 -13.67 -5.29 -5.05
CA VAL A 379 -14.93 -5.10 -4.31
C VAL A 379 -16.09 -5.82 -4.99
N GLU A 380 -16.18 -5.80 -6.34
CA GLU A 380 -17.15 -6.62 -7.09
C GLU A 380 -16.99 -8.10 -6.75
N MET A 381 -15.76 -8.64 -6.81
CA MET A 381 -15.46 -10.03 -6.48
C MET A 381 -15.84 -10.38 -5.04
N HIS A 382 -15.57 -9.48 -4.09
CA HIS A 382 -16.00 -9.64 -2.70
C HIS A 382 -17.52 -9.76 -2.60
N HIS A 383 -18.27 -8.93 -3.34
CA HIS A 383 -19.72 -9.00 -3.35
C HIS A 383 -20.24 -10.26 -4.03
N VAL A 384 -19.67 -10.66 -5.17
CA VAL A 384 -20.02 -11.91 -5.85
C VAL A 384 -19.78 -13.12 -4.94
N LEU A 385 -18.64 -13.15 -4.27
CA LEU A 385 -18.30 -14.20 -3.32
C LEU A 385 -19.33 -14.32 -2.18
N ASN A 386 -19.78 -13.19 -1.61
CA ASN A 386 -20.74 -13.15 -0.51
C ASN A 386 -22.21 -13.27 -0.94
N SER A 387 -22.51 -13.14 -2.24
CA SER A 387 -23.84 -13.40 -2.81
C SER A 387 -24.04 -14.82 -3.30
N GLU A 388 -23.06 -15.72 -3.13
CA GLU A 388 -23.05 -17.06 -3.71
C GLU A 388 -23.09 -17.05 -5.26
N GLY A 389 -22.56 -16.00 -5.89
CA GLY A 389 -22.44 -15.88 -7.33
C GLY A 389 -21.27 -16.66 -7.92
N ASP A 390 -21.14 -16.68 -9.26
CA ASP A 390 -20.04 -17.33 -9.97
C ASP A 390 -18.73 -16.53 -9.84
N ILE A 391 -18.06 -16.67 -8.71
CA ILE A 391 -16.79 -16.04 -8.44
C ILE A 391 -15.66 -16.65 -9.27
N GLU A 392 -15.71 -17.93 -9.61
CA GLU A 392 -14.66 -18.63 -10.36
C GLU A 392 -14.45 -18.00 -11.73
N SER A 393 -15.53 -17.85 -12.51
CA SER A 393 -15.46 -17.20 -13.83
C SER A 393 -14.93 -15.77 -13.76
N LEU A 394 -15.31 -15.02 -12.73
CA LEU A 394 -14.85 -13.65 -12.53
C LEU A 394 -13.36 -13.57 -12.17
N LEU A 395 -12.87 -14.47 -11.32
CA LEU A 395 -11.47 -14.59 -10.98
C LEU A 395 -10.62 -15.00 -12.19
N ILE A 396 -11.04 -16.01 -12.95
CA ILE A 396 -10.35 -16.45 -14.19
C ILE A 396 -10.18 -15.28 -15.16
N LYS A 397 -11.25 -14.51 -15.37
CA LYS A 397 -11.26 -13.39 -16.32
C LYS A 397 -10.28 -12.27 -15.93
N ASN A 398 -10.13 -11.98 -14.65
CA ASN A 398 -9.41 -10.80 -14.17
C ASN A 398 -8.07 -11.12 -13.46
N ALA A 399 -7.73 -12.41 -13.25
CA ALA A 399 -6.54 -12.79 -12.50
C ALA A 399 -5.27 -12.15 -13.04
N GLU A 400 -5.06 -12.21 -14.34
CA GLU A 400 -3.86 -11.67 -14.98
C GLU A 400 -3.71 -10.15 -14.77
N SER A 401 -4.77 -9.37 -14.91
CA SER A 401 -4.71 -7.91 -14.75
C SER A 401 -4.49 -7.50 -13.29
N LEU A 402 -5.17 -8.15 -12.34
CA LEU A 402 -5.07 -7.86 -10.92
C LEU A 402 -3.74 -8.32 -10.30
N MET A 403 -3.09 -9.33 -10.89
CA MET A 403 -1.84 -9.87 -10.39
C MET A 403 -0.71 -8.84 -10.37
N VAL A 404 -0.74 -7.86 -11.26
CA VAL A 404 0.30 -6.84 -11.37
C VAL A 404 0.25 -5.82 -10.22
N ARG A 405 -0.94 -5.32 -9.88
CA ARG A 405 -1.10 -4.18 -8.97
C ARG A 405 -1.87 -4.51 -7.69
N SER A 406 -2.55 -5.62 -7.66
CA SER A 406 -3.50 -5.98 -6.60
C SER A 406 -3.39 -7.46 -6.21
N SER A 407 -2.17 -8.00 -6.29
CA SER A 407 -1.91 -9.42 -6.07
C SER A 407 -2.29 -9.90 -4.67
N ALA A 408 -2.20 -9.07 -3.65
CA ALA A 408 -2.60 -9.41 -2.28
C ALA A 408 -4.12 -9.56 -2.16
N GLY A 409 -4.89 -8.60 -2.67
CA GLY A 409 -6.35 -8.67 -2.68
C GLY A 409 -6.86 -9.85 -3.52
N LEU A 410 -6.24 -10.07 -4.68
CA LEU A 410 -6.54 -11.23 -5.52
C LEU A 410 -6.28 -12.55 -4.79
N ALA A 411 -5.10 -12.71 -4.15
CA ALA A 411 -4.75 -13.91 -3.39
C ALA A 411 -5.71 -14.17 -2.22
N SER A 412 -6.14 -13.11 -1.53
CA SER A 412 -7.12 -13.16 -0.45
C SER A 412 -8.46 -13.73 -0.94
N LEU A 413 -9.02 -13.13 -2.01
CA LEU A 413 -10.30 -13.55 -2.60
C LEU A 413 -10.27 -14.97 -3.16
N ILE A 414 -9.16 -15.37 -3.80
CA ILE A 414 -8.97 -16.75 -4.27
C ILE A 414 -8.94 -17.71 -3.07
N GLY A 415 -8.24 -17.34 -1.98
CA GLY A 415 -8.21 -18.15 -0.75
C GLY A 415 -9.61 -18.39 -0.18
N ASP A 416 -10.41 -17.33 -0.09
CA ASP A 416 -11.79 -17.40 0.38
C ASP A 416 -12.69 -18.21 -0.56
N ALA A 417 -12.50 -18.07 -1.89
CA ALA A 417 -13.24 -18.84 -2.88
C ALA A 417 -12.92 -20.36 -2.78
N ILE A 418 -11.64 -20.71 -2.65
CA ILE A 418 -11.21 -22.11 -2.45
C ILE A 418 -11.73 -22.68 -1.14
N TYR A 419 -11.74 -21.90 -0.07
CA TYR A 419 -12.28 -22.35 1.21
C TYR A 419 -13.76 -22.71 1.12
N ARG A 420 -14.55 -21.98 0.30
CA ARG A 420 -15.97 -22.27 0.10
C ARG A 420 -16.23 -23.42 -0.89
N HIS A 421 -15.58 -23.34 -2.06
CA HIS A 421 -15.80 -24.27 -3.18
C HIS A 421 -14.47 -24.55 -3.92
N PRO A 422 -13.66 -25.52 -3.46
CA PRO A 422 -12.38 -25.83 -4.10
C PRO A 422 -12.60 -26.45 -5.50
N THR A 423 -11.97 -25.84 -6.52
CA THR A 423 -11.94 -26.36 -7.89
C THR A 423 -10.50 -26.40 -8.41
N SER A 424 -10.22 -27.25 -9.40
CA SER A 424 -8.90 -27.34 -10.04
C SER A 424 -8.50 -26.00 -10.70
N SER A 425 -9.45 -25.28 -11.27
CA SER A 425 -9.22 -23.97 -11.88
C SER A 425 -8.81 -22.92 -10.84
N LEU A 426 -9.47 -22.86 -9.69
CA LEU A 426 -9.12 -21.97 -8.59
C LEU A 426 -7.74 -22.30 -8.02
N HIS A 427 -7.43 -23.58 -7.84
CA HIS A 427 -6.10 -24.01 -7.40
C HIS A 427 -5.02 -23.62 -8.42
N ARG A 428 -5.30 -23.72 -9.73
CA ARG A 428 -4.36 -23.28 -10.77
C ARG A 428 -4.08 -21.77 -10.69
N ILE A 429 -5.11 -20.94 -10.54
CA ILE A 429 -4.93 -19.48 -10.41
C ILE A 429 -4.20 -19.17 -9.11
N ALA A 430 -4.53 -19.84 -8.01
CA ALA A 430 -3.84 -19.67 -6.73
C ALA A 430 -2.34 -20.01 -6.81
N ALA A 431 -1.99 -21.08 -7.52
CA ALA A 431 -0.60 -21.45 -7.77
C ALA A 431 0.13 -20.39 -8.61
N MET A 432 -0.52 -19.88 -9.66
CA MET A 432 0.02 -18.82 -10.51
C MET A 432 0.32 -17.55 -9.70
N VAL A 433 -0.64 -17.10 -8.90
CA VAL A 433 -0.47 -15.92 -8.02
C VAL A 433 0.62 -16.17 -6.97
N ALA A 434 0.69 -17.36 -6.38
CA ALA A 434 1.71 -17.68 -5.39
C ALA A 434 3.13 -17.71 -5.99
N ILE A 435 3.31 -18.24 -7.20
CA ILE A 435 4.59 -18.19 -7.93
C ILE A 435 5.01 -16.74 -8.20
N GLU A 436 4.09 -15.93 -8.70
CA GLU A 436 4.33 -14.51 -8.99
C GLU A 436 4.72 -13.70 -7.74
N ARG A 437 4.24 -14.13 -6.57
CA ARG A 437 4.56 -13.55 -5.26
C ARG A 437 5.79 -14.19 -4.58
N GLY A 438 6.41 -15.21 -5.20
CA GLY A 438 7.55 -15.94 -4.66
C GLY A 438 7.24 -16.88 -3.48
N GLU A 439 5.99 -17.30 -3.35
CA GLU A 439 5.46 -18.10 -2.23
C GLU A 439 5.47 -19.60 -2.59
N SER A 440 6.66 -20.20 -2.66
CA SER A 440 6.89 -21.56 -3.17
C SER A 440 6.07 -22.64 -2.47
N ASP A 441 5.97 -22.59 -1.12
CA ASP A 441 5.24 -23.60 -0.35
C ASP A 441 3.74 -23.56 -0.66
N ILE A 442 3.19 -22.36 -0.82
CA ILE A 442 1.78 -22.17 -1.16
C ILE A 442 1.52 -22.59 -2.60
N ALA A 443 2.42 -22.26 -3.53
CA ALA A 443 2.34 -22.69 -4.91
C ALA A 443 2.34 -24.23 -5.01
N SER A 444 3.26 -24.88 -4.30
CA SER A 444 3.35 -26.35 -4.22
C SER A 444 2.05 -26.99 -3.70
N HIS A 445 1.48 -26.41 -2.62
CA HIS A 445 0.20 -26.88 -2.07
C HIS A 445 -0.92 -26.84 -3.11
N HIS A 446 -1.03 -25.75 -3.87
CA HIS A 446 -2.08 -25.60 -4.87
C HIS A 446 -1.85 -26.47 -6.11
N LEU A 447 -0.60 -26.63 -6.55
CA LEU A 447 -0.26 -27.51 -7.69
C LEU A 447 -0.55 -28.98 -7.40
N ALA A 448 -0.49 -29.42 -6.13
CA ALA A 448 -0.92 -30.76 -5.77
C ALA A 448 -2.42 -31.03 -6.03
N ASN A 449 -3.23 -29.99 -6.25
CA ASN A 449 -4.67 -30.05 -6.48
C ASN A 449 -5.10 -29.68 -7.91
N CYS A 450 -4.13 -29.40 -8.80
CA CYS A 450 -4.40 -29.15 -10.22
C CYS A 450 -3.26 -29.72 -11.08
N ASN A 451 -3.54 -29.94 -12.35
CA ASN A 451 -2.53 -30.38 -13.33
C ASN A 451 -2.12 -29.19 -14.18
N SER A 452 -0.89 -28.68 -13.98
CA SER A 452 -0.41 -27.47 -14.68
C SER A 452 1.12 -27.54 -14.87
N PRO A 453 1.59 -28.29 -15.91
CA PRO A 453 3.03 -28.49 -16.14
C PRO A 453 3.82 -27.20 -16.35
N ASP A 454 3.19 -26.16 -16.89
CA ASP A 454 3.76 -24.82 -17.06
C ASP A 454 4.06 -24.13 -15.71
N LEU A 455 3.15 -24.27 -14.74
CA LEU A 455 3.36 -23.72 -13.40
C LEU A 455 4.28 -24.60 -12.55
N GLU A 456 4.24 -25.92 -12.73
CA GLU A 456 5.20 -26.86 -12.09
C GLU A 456 6.64 -26.52 -12.53
N TYR A 457 6.85 -26.26 -13.83
CA TYR A 457 8.13 -25.79 -14.35
C TYR A 457 8.55 -24.45 -13.71
N SER A 458 7.64 -23.50 -13.63
CA SER A 458 7.93 -22.18 -13.01
C SER A 458 8.25 -22.34 -11.53
N LEU A 459 7.56 -23.22 -10.81
CA LEU A 459 7.84 -23.51 -9.41
C LEU A 459 9.22 -24.15 -9.23
N SER A 460 9.59 -25.11 -10.10
CA SER A 460 10.91 -25.75 -10.03
C SER A 460 12.05 -24.73 -10.20
N ILE A 461 11.89 -23.75 -11.10
CA ILE A 461 12.84 -22.65 -11.23
C ILE A 461 12.86 -21.81 -9.94
N LEU A 462 11.72 -21.45 -9.40
CA LEU A 462 11.62 -20.65 -8.17
C LEU A 462 12.31 -21.32 -6.97
N THR A 463 12.21 -22.65 -6.87
CA THR A 463 12.86 -23.46 -5.82
C THR A 463 14.32 -23.79 -6.11
N GLY A 464 14.78 -23.55 -7.33
CA GLY A 464 16.13 -23.90 -7.80
C GLY A 464 16.30 -25.38 -8.13
N GLU A 465 15.20 -26.08 -8.41
CA GLU A 465 15.19 -27.48 -8.85
C GLU A 465 15.38 -27.55 -10.38
N ASN A 466 16.01 -28.64 -10.84
CA ASN A 466 16.14 -28.89 -12.27
C ASN A 466 14.86 -29.56 -12.79
N ALA A 467 14.17 -28.89 -13.69
CA ALA A 467 13.04 -29.44 -14.43
C ALA A 467 13.18 -29.18 -15.92
N GLU A 468 12.68 -30.11 -16.71
CA GLU A 468 12.61 -29.95 -18.16
C GLU A 468 11.47 -29.02 -18.55
N MET A 469 11.69 -28.19 -19.54
CA MET A 469 10.69 -27.27 -20.07
C MET A 469 9.52 -28.09 -20.68
N PRO A 470 8.26 -27.79 -20.29
CA PRO A 470 7.10 -28.66 -20.62
C PRO A 470 6.77 -28.71 -22.12
N ASP A 471 6.99 -27.61 -22.86
CA ASP A 471 6.82 -27.54 -24.30
C ASP A 471 8.02 -26.87 -24.95
N GLN A 472 8.85 -27.68 -25.63
CA GLN A 472 10.06 -27.25 -26.32
C GLN A 472 9.78 -26.66 -27.71
N SER A 473 8.53 -26.63 -28.15
CA SER A 473 8.09 -26.06 -29.44
C SER A 473 7.38 -24.70 -29.30
N ASP A 474 6.99 -24.31 -28.08
CA ASP A 474 6.35 -23.00 -27.84
C ASP A 474 7.38 -21.86 -27.96
N ILE A 475 7.22 -21.07 -29.01
CA ILE A 475 8.10 -19.94 -29.33
C ILE A 475 8.12 -18.89 -28.20
N ARG A 476 6.99 -18.63 -27.56
CA ARG A 476 6.91 -17.65 -26.47
C ARG A 476 7.68 -18.14 -25.26
N LEU A 477 7.54 -19.43 -24.94
CA LEU A 477 8.24 -20.04 -23.82
C LEU A 477 9.76 -20.08 -24.09
N LEU A 478 10.20 -20.49 -25.31
CA LEU A 478 11.60 -20.48 -25.71
C LEU A 478 12.24 -19.08 -25.58
N LEU A 479 11.57 -18.05 -26.11
CA LEU A 479 12.06 -16.68 -26.06
C LEU A 479 12.09 -16.11 -24.63
N SER A 480 11.08 -16.41 -23.86
CA SER A 480 10.99 -16.00 -22.44
C SER A 480 12.11 -16.65 -21.63
N GLU A 481 12.34 -17.94 -21.82
CA GLU A 481 13.39 -18.70 -21.14
C GLU A 481 14.80 -18.23 -21.55
N ALA A 482 15.04 -18.01 -22.82
CA ALA A 482 16.30 -17.44 -23.30
C ALA A 482 16.57 -16.04 -22.69
N SER A 483 15.55 -15.19 -22.66
CA SER A 483 15.64 -13.86 -22.03
C SER A 483 15.89 -13.96 -20.53
N ARG A 484 15.21 -14.87 -19.84
CA ARG A 484 15.39 -15.12 -18.40
C ARG A 484 16.82 -15.56 -18.09
N ARG A 485 17.35 -16.54 -18.83
CA ARG A 485 18.73 -17.05 -18.64
C ARG A 485 19.80 -16.00 -18.93
N MET A 486 19.54 -15.06 -19.86
CA MET A 486 20.40 -13.92 -20.07
C MET A 486 20.62 -13.09 -18.79
N ASP A 487 19.58 -12.96 -17.98
CA ASP A 487 19.57 -12.11 -16.78
C ASP A 487 19.78 -12.91 -15.48
N ASP A 488 19.79 -14.28 -15.55
CA ASP A 488 19.95 -15.15 -14.37
C ASP A 488 21.42 -15.31 -13.97
N ARG A 489 22.09 -14.18 -13.78
CA ARG A 489 23.50 -14.09 -13.35
C ARG A 489 23.78 -12.73 -12.75
N LEU A 490 24.83 -12.62 -11.96
CA LEU A 490 25.33 -11.32 -11.56
C LEU A 490 25.90 -10.54 -12.74
N PRO A 491 25.74 -9.22 -12.76
CA PRO A 491 26.36 -8.37 -13.79
C PRO A 491 27.88 -8.57 -13.88
N GLY A 492 28.37 -8.78 -15.10
CA GLY A 492 29.78 -9.04 -15.40
C GLY A 492 30.18 -10.53 -15.35
N LYS A 493 29.27 -11.44 -15.03
CA LYS A 493 29.48 -12.89 -15.14
C LYS A 493 29.20 -13.38 -16.58
N ARG A 494 29.80 -14.52 -16.96
CA ARG A 494 29.52 -15.16 -18.23
C ARG A 494 28.07 -15.62 -18.36
N VAL A 495 27.50 -15.53 -19.55
CA VAL A 495 26.16 -16.04 -19.88
C VAL A 495 26.25 -17.51 -20.27
N ASP A 496 25.20 -18.27 -19.97
CA ASP A 496 25.07 -19.65 -20.38
C ASP A 496 24.96 -19.79 -21.91
N ASP A 497 25.69 -20.74 -22.48
CA ASP A 497 25.67 -21.05 -23.91
C ASP A 497 24.31 -21.62 -24.37
N GLU A 498 23.56 -22.25 -23.48
CA GLU A 498 22.24 -22.78 -23.78
C GLU A 498 21.23 -21.71 -24.24
N VAL A 499 21.49 -20.44 -23.97
CA VAL A 499 20.68 -19.31 -24.47
C VAL A 499 20.58 -19.32 -25.98
N LEU A 500 21.72 -19.56 -26.69
CA LEU A 500 21.72 -19.61 -28.15
C LEU A 500 20.99 -20.86 -28.64
N GLU A 501 21.17 -22.00 -27.98
CA GLU A 501 20.49 -23.25 -28.32
C GLU A 501 18.96 -23.12 -28.22
N LEU A 502 18.45 -22.42 -27.21
CA LEU A 502 17.01 -22.12 -27.07
C LEU A 502 16.49 -21.28 -28.24
N LEU A 503 17.27 -20.25 -28.64
CA LEU A 503 16.88 -19.39 -29.77
C LEU A 503 16.97 -20.13 -31.12
N ASP A 504 17.86 -21.13 -31.25
CA ASP A 504 18.00 -21.93 -32.47
C ASP A 504 16.87 -22.96 -32.66
N ARG A 505 16.13 -23.29 -31.56
CA ARG A 505 14.95 -24.18 -31.62
C ARG A 505 13.69 -23.48 -32.11
N ILE A 506 13.69 -22.13 -32.24
CA ILE A 506 12.52 -21.39 -32.69
C ILE A 506 12.18 -21.70 -34.13
N ASP A 507 11.07 -22.35 -34.39
CA ASP A 507 10.58 -22.68 -35.72
C ASP A 507 9.58 -21.61 -36.19
N PHE A 508 9.93 -20.93 -37.28
CA PHE A 508 9.15 -19.86 -37.87
C PHE A 508 8.17 -20.35 -38.97
N THR A 509 8.11 -21.64 -39.26
CA THR A 509 7.36 -22.19 -40.41
C THR A 509 5.84 -21.99 -40.27
N SER A 510 5.33 -21.95 -39.05
CA SER A 510 3.89 -21.81 -38.75
C SER A 510 3.48 -20.41 -38.27
N VAL A 511 4.41 -19.43 -38.31
CA VAL A 511 4.20 -18.11 -37.74
C VAL A 511 3.74 -17.12 -38.83
N ASP A 512 2.72 -16.30 -38.51
CA ASP A 512 2.30 -15.19 -39.35
C ASP A 512 3.43 -14.19 -39.59
N GLU A 513 3.53 -13.59 -40.80
CA GLU A 513 4.66 -12.74 -41.18
C GLU A 513 4.83 -11.49 -40.30
N ASP A 514 3.74 -10.88 -39.82
CA ASP A 514 3.82 -9.73 -38.92
C ASP A 514 4.36 -10.13 -37.53
N LEU A 515 3.86 -11.24 -36.98
CA LEU A 515 4.32 -11.80 -35.70
C LEU A 515 5.75 -12.30 -35.81
N LYS A 516 6.12 -12.93 -36.94
CA LYS A 516 7.47 -13.40 -37.22
C LYS A 516 8.49 -12.25 -37.16
N LYS A 517 8.16 -11.09 -37.74
CA LYS A 517 9.01 -9.91 -37.67
C LYS A 517 9.25 -9.46 -36.20
N VAL A 518 8.21 -9.42 -35.40
CA VAL A 518 8.31 -9.06 -33.98
C VAL A 518 9.21 -10.04 -33.20
N ILE A 519 9.04 -11.34 -33.45
CA ILE A 519 9.86 -12.39 -32.82
C ILE A 519 11.32 -12.28 -33.27
N LEU A 520 11.58 -12.08 -34.57
CA LEU A 520 12.93 -11.92 -35.07
C LEU A 520 13.69 -10.73 -34.44
N VAL A 521 12.99 -9.60 -34.24
CA VAL A 521 13.53 -8.44 -33.50
C VAL A 521 13.88 -8.83 -32.07
N ALA A 522 12.99 -9.53 -31.36
CA ALA A 522 13.26 -9.97 -30.00
C ALA A 522 14.43 -10.95 -29.90
N VAL A 523 14.49 -11.94 -30.80
CA VAL A 523 15.61 -12.88 -30.92
C VAL A 523 16.94 -12.13 -31.20
N ALA A 524 16.91 -11.15 -32.10
CA ALA A 524 18.08 -10.33 -32.41
C ALA A 524 18.61 -9.58 -31.18
N HIS A 525 17.73 -9.03 -30.36
CA HIS A 525 18.11 -8.36 -29.11
C HIS A 525 18.80 -9.30 -28.12
N VAL A 526 18.29 -10.52 -27.93
CA VAL A 526 18.90 -11.51 -27.03
C VAL A 526 20.22 -12.00 -27.54
N ARG A 527 20.31 -12.38 -28.82
CA ARG A 527 21.58 -12.80 -29.47
C ARG A 527 22.66 -11.72 -29.44
N HIS A 528 22.28 -10.48 -29.77
CA HIS A 528 23.21 -9.35 -29.75
C HIS A 528 23.75 -9.13 -28.32
N ALA A 529 22.87 -9.19 -27.29
CA ALA A 529 23.29 -9.08 -25.90
C ALA A 529 24.24 -10.21 -25.48
N TRP A 530 23.96 -11.42 -25.91
CA TRP A 530 24.84 -12.57 -25.66
C TRP A 530 26.21 -12.40 -26.27
N TYR A 531 26.32 -12.06 -27.59
CA TYR A 531 27.58 -11.83 -28.25
C TYR A 531 28.38 -10.67 -27.64
N LEU A 532 27.73 -9.60 -27.22
CA LEU A 532 28.41 -8.51 -26.53
C LEU A 532 28.99 -8.96 -25.17
N SER A 533 28.31 -9.87 -24.45
CA SER A 533 28.79 -10.38 -23.15
C SER A 533 30.05 -11.27 -23.32
N GLU A 534 30.20 -11.92 -24.49
CA GLU A 534 31.36 -12.75 -24.84
C GLU A 534 32.44 -11.94 -25.60
N GLU A 535 32.30 -10.61 -25.69
CA GLU A 535 33.21 -9.73 -26.44
C GLU A 535 33.35 -10.11 -27.92
N ASN A 536 32.34 -10.79 -28.49
CA ASN A 536 32.31 -11.21 -29.88
C ASN A 536 31.67 -10.13 -30.78
N TRP A 537 32.42 -9.07 -31.02
CA TRP A 537 31.99 -7.89 -31.77
C TRP A 537 31.59 -8.20 -33.23
N ILE A 538 32.22 -9.21 -33.85
CA ILE A 538 31.97 -9.59 -35.25
C ILE A 538 30.53 -10.15 -35.35
N GLU A 539 30.18 -11.10 -34.52
CA GLU A 539 28.82 -11.69 -34.55
C GLU A 539 27.76 -10.70 -34.09
N ALA A 540 28.07 -9.86 -33.10
CA ALA A 540 27.15 -8.78 -32.67
C ALA A 540 26.87 -7.80 -33.83
N SER A 541 27.88 -7.43 -34.64
CA SER A 541 27.70 -6.58 -35.82
C SER A 541 26.84 -7.23 -36.90
N LYS A 542 27.02 -8.54 -37.16
CA LYS A 542 26.18 -9.28 -38.11
C LYS A 542 24.71 -9.31 -37.69
N ILE A 543 24.42 -9.45 -36.38
CA ILE A 543 23.03 -9.39 -35.88
C ILE A 543 22.41 -8.04 -36.18
N ARG A 544 23.16 -6.94 -36.00
CA ARG A 544 22.70 -5.59 -36.32
C ARG A 544 22.45 -5.41 -37.83
N GLU A 545 23.39 -5.82 -38.69
CA GLU A 545 23.23 -5.78 -40.13
C GLU A 545 22.02 -6.58 -40.62
N ASN A 546 21.76 -7.75 -40.05
CA ASN A 546 20.58 -8.56 -40.38
C ASN A 546 19.30 -7.85 -39.96
N LEU A 547 19.27 -7.13 -38.80
CA LEU A 547 18.14 -6.38 -38.38
C LEU A 547 17.88 -5.14 -39.25
N GLU A 548 18.93 -4.48 -39.76
CA GLU A 548 18.86 -3.37 -40.70
C GLU A 548 18.11 -3.75 -41.99
N MET A 549 18.26 -4.99 -42.43
CA MET A 549 17.51 -5.49 -43.61
C MET A 549 16.02 -5.72 -43.34
N LEU A 550 15.59 -5.85 -42.07
CA LEU A 550 14.21 -6.12 -41.63
C LEU A 550 13.49 -4.87 -41.20
N THR A 551 14.20 -3.79 -40.87
CA THR A 551 13.68 -2.57 -40.27
C THR A 551 14.10 -1.34 -41.09
N HIS A 552 13.62 -0.15 -40.75
CA HIS A 552 14.05 1.10 -41.38
C HIS A 552 15.22 1.71 -40.62
N ASP A 553 16.10 2.51 -41.32
CA ASP A 553 17.32 3.11 -40.77
C ASP A 553 17.11 3.89 -39.44
N ASN A 554 15.92 4.43 -39.19
CA ASN A 554 15.59 5.17 -38.00
C ASN A 554 14.80 4.33 -36.95
N ASP A 555 14.80 3.00 -37.08
CA ASP A 555 14.11 2.14 -36.12
C ASP A 555 14.74 2.30 -34.72
N PRO A 556 13.94 2.60 -33.68
CA PRO A 556 14.43 2.75 -32.31
C PRO A 556 15.14 1.50 -31.77
N GLN A 557 14.78 0.32 -32.28
CA GLN A 557 15.36 -0.96 -31.87
C GLN A 557 16.79 -1.08 -32.38
N LEU A 558 16.99 -0.74 -33.65
CA LEU A 558 18.32 -0.75 -34.32
C LEU A 558 19.25 0.27 -33.62
N GLN A 559 18.75 1.47 -33.36
CA GLN A 559 19.52 2.50 -32.66
C GLN A 559 19.88 2.04 -31.21
N ALA A 560 19.04 1.29 -30.54
CA ALA A 560 19.34 0.76 -29.19
C ALA A 560 20.45 -0.28 -29.23
N LEU A 561 20.49 -1.16 -30.24
CA LEU A 561 21.58 -2.13 -30.45
C LEU A 561 22.90 -1.41 -30.78
N GLY A 562 22.85 -0.41 -31.65
CA GLY A 562 24.03 0.39 -32.00
C GLY A 562 24.63 1.07 -30.78
N LEU A 563 23.82 1.77 -29.98
CA LEU A 563 24.29 2.44 -28.78
C LEU A 563 24.88 1.47 -27.75
N ARG A 564 24.31 0.28 -27.58
CA ARG A 564 24.86 -0.78 -26.74
C ARG A 564 26.22 -1.24 -27.17
N ALA A 565 26.41 -1.47 -28.47
CA ALA A 565 27.69 -1.85 -29.03
C ALA A 565 28.75 -0.76 -28.85
N GLU A 566 28.40 0.50 -29.15
CA GLU A 566 29.31 1.64 -28.97
C GLU A 566 29.75 1.80 -27.51
N ILE A 567 28.85 1.64 -26.54
CA ILE A 567 29.18 1.66 -25.10
C ILE A 567 30.14 0.52 -24.76
N ALA A 568 29.89 -0.69 -25.29
CA ALA A 568 30.71 -1.86 -25.01
C ALA A 568 32.16 -1.71 -25.55
N GLU A 569 32.32 -1.09 -26.70
CA GLU A 569 33.64 -0.89 -27.38
C GLU A 569 34.38 0.37 -26.87
N THR A 570 33.67 1.39 -26.38
CA THR A 570 34.28 2.67 -26.02
C THR A 570 34.96 2.63 -24.66
N SER A 571 36.16 3.19 -24.59
CA SER A 571 36.84 3.39 -23.28
C SER A 571 36.13 4.43 -22.43
N PRO A 572 35.90 4.16 -21.10
CA PRO A 572 35.25 5.09 -20.24
C PRO A 572 35.95 6.44 -20.05
N ASN A 573 37.22 6.51 -20.31
CA ASN A 573 38.00 7.75 -20.23
C ASN A 573 38.01 8.58 -21.54
N SER A 574 37.29 8.13 -22.57
CA SER A 574 37.18 8.83 -23.85
C SER A 574 36.16 9.98 -23.76
N PRO A 575 36.39 11.13 -24.44
CA PRO A 575 35.38 12.18 -24.61
C PRO A 575 34.08 11.68 -25.28
N THR A 576 34.17 10.65 -26.10
CA THR A 576 33.02 10.00 -26.75
C THR A 576 32.09 9.35 -25.72
N PHE A 577 32.66 8.84 -24.63
CA PHE A 577 31.84 8.17 -23.57
C PHE A 577 30.87 9.11 -22.90
N GLU A 578 31.21 10.41 -22.73
CA GLU A 578 30.24 11.40 -22.17
C GLU A 578 29.06 11.60 -23.12
N LYS A 579 29.26 11.61 -24.42
CA LYS A 579 28.19 11.70 -25.42
C LYS A 579 27.28 10.46 -25.36
N LEU A 580 27.87 9.28 -25.13
CA LEU A 580 27.10 8.04 -24.99
C LEU A 580 26.25 8.05 -23.72
N ILE A 581 26.74 8.62 -22.61
CA ILE A 581 25.92 8.82 -21.40
C ILE A 581 24.72 9.73 -21.71
N GLU A 582 24.94 10.87 -22.36
CA GLU A 582 23.85 11.79 -22.74
C GLU A 582 22.83 11.09 -23.65
N GLN A 583 23.25 10.33 -24.63
CA GLN A 583 22.38 9.59 -25.54
C GLN A 583 21.59 8.50 -24.83
N ALA A 584 22.19 7.80 -23.86
CA ALA A 584 21.53 6.76 -23.07
C ALA A 584 20.43 7.36 -22.17
N PHE A 585 20.69 8.52 -21.57
CA PHE A 585 19.71 9.20 -20.71
C PHE A 585 18.67 10.05 -21.48
N ALA A 586 18.87 10.29 -22.77
CA ALA A 586 17.83 10.86 -23.63
C ALA A 586 16.72 9.87 -24.01
N ARG A 587 16.85 8.60 -23.64
CA ARG A 587 15.90 7.51 -23.93
C ARG A 587 15.16 7.08 -22.67
N ASN A 588 13.94 6.57 -22.84
CA ASN A 588 13.08 6.10 -21.77
C ASN A 588 12.66 4.63 -21.95
N GLY A 589 12.20 4.01 -20.86
CA GLY A 589 11.69 2.65 -20.82
C GLY A 589 12.75 1.57 -20.52
N LEU A 590 12.31 0.32 -20.37
CA LEU A 590 13.14 -0.79 -19.89
C LEU A 590 14.44 -0.99 -20.67
N ARG A 591 14.39 -0.87 -21.99
CA ARG A 591 15.58 -1.01 -22.83
C ARG A 591 16.59 0.12 -22.63
N ALA A 592 16.10 1.34 -22.41
CA ALA A 592 16.97 2.47 -22.08
C ALA A 592 17.67 2.24 -20.74
N THR A 593 16.95 1.76 -19.73
CA THR A 593 17.53 1.42 -18.43
C THR A 593 18.61 0.34 -18.55
N MET A 594 18.40 -0.69 -19.37
CA MET A 594 19.42 -1.71 -19.65
C MET A 594 20.68 -1.11 -20.30
N ILE A 595 20.52 -0.15 -21.22
CA ILE A 595 21.65 0.57 -21.80
C ILE A 595 22.36 1.42 -20.74
N GLN A 596 21.63 2.12 -19.90
CA GLN A 596 22.19 2.91 -18.79
C GLN A 596 22.98 2.02 -17.81
N LEU A 597 22.46 0.82 -17.49
CA LEU A 597 23.19 -0.17 -16.67
C LEU A 597 24.49 -0.67 -17.31
N SER A 598 24.55 -0.80 -18.65
CA SER A 598 25.76 -1.18 -19.33
C SER A 598 26.88 -0.15 -19.19
N LEU A 599 26.56 1.14 -19.03
CA LEU A 599 27.54 2.19 -18.74
C LEU A 599 28.22 1.96 -17.37
N ILE A 600 27.46 1.53 -16.36
CA ILE A 600 27.97 1.32 -14.99
C ILE A 600 29.09 0.27 -14.98
N SER A 601 28.90 -0.81 -15.72
CA SER A 601 29.88 -1.90 -15.76
C SER A 601 31.28 -1.46 -16.27
N LYS A 602 31.37 -0.35 -16.97
CA LYS A 602 32.59 0.22 -17.53
C LYS A 602 33.26 1.30 -16.66
N CYS A 603 32.54 1.84 -15.67
CA CYS A 603 32.97 2.99 -14.91
C CYS A 603 33.70 2.60 -13.60
N ASP A 604 34.57 3.52 -13.14
CA ASP A 604 35.06 3.49 -11.75
C ASP A 604 33.92 3.76 -10.73
N ALA A 605 34.18 3.52 -9.44
CA ALA A 605 33.17 3.62 -8.41
C ALA A 605 32.50 5.00 -8.34
N LYS A 606 33.27 6.10 -8.45
CA LYS A 606 32.75 7.47 -8.34
C LYS A 606 31.82 7.83 -9.50
N ARG A 607 32.19 7.41 -10.70
CA ARG A 607 31.41 7.68 -11.91
C ARG A 607 30.17 6.77 -11.96
N ALA A 608 30.33 5.49 -11.55
CA ALA A 608 29.21 4.57 -11.40
C ALA A 608 28.15 5.10 -10.43
N GLU A 609 28.57 5.64 -9.27
CA GLU A 609 27.69 6.29 -8.31
C GLU A 609 26.92 7.47 -8.94
N SER A 610 27.60 8.35 -9.67
CA SER A 610 26.97 9.49 -10.34
C SER A 610 25.94 9.07 -11.40
N ILE A 611 26.17 7.96 -12.09
CA ILE A 611 25.24 7.41 -13.08
C ILE A 611 24.04 6.76 -12.35
N LEU A 612 24.30 5.95 -11.32
CA LEU A 612 23.25 5.26 -10.54
C LEU A 612 22.24 6.22 -9.92
N ASN A 613 22.69 7.37 -9.41
CA ASN A 613 21.82 8.39 -8.82
C ASN A 613 20.87 9.05 -9.85
N LYS A 614 21.08 8.82 -11.14
CA LYS A 614 20.21 9.31 -12.22
C LYS A 614 19.27 8.24 -12.77
N ILE A 615 19.50 6.95 -12.43
CA ILE A 615 18.70 5.84 -12.93
C ILE A 615 17.46 5.66 -12.04
N GLU A 616 16.30 5.84 -12.64
CA GLU A 616 15.01 5.56 -11.99
C GLU A 616 14.71 4.05 -12.01
N LEU A 617 14.03 3.58 -10.98
CA LEU A 617 13.51 2.21 -10.96
C LEU A 617 12.44 2.06 -12.04
N PRO A 618 12.43 0.95 -12.79
CA PRO A 618 11.41 0.71 -13.79
C PRO A 618 10.05 0.50 -13.14
N THR A 619 8.99 1.07 -13.74
CA THR A 619 7.62 0.84 -13.31
C THR A 619 7.22 -0.62 -13.55
N GLN A 620 6.50 -1.20 -12.58
CA GLN A 620 6.03 -2.59 -12.62
C GLN A 620 4.52 -2.65 -12.91
N ASP A 621 4.06 -1.86 -13.87
CA ASP A 621 2.65 -1.61 -14.17
C ASP A 621 2.08 -2.38 -15.36
N SER A 622 2.90 -3.19 -16.03
CA SER A 622 2.53 -3.95 -17.22
C SER A 622 2.89 -5.43 -17.09
N GLN A 623 1.92 -6.32 -17.26
CA GLN A 623 2.11 -7.78 -17.24
C GLN A 623 3.18 -8.28 -18.20
N THR A 624 3.16 -7.77 -19.43
CA THR A 624 4.09 -8.23 -20.49
C THR A 624 5.55 -7.95 -20.15
N ASN A 625 5.81 -7.00 -19.25
CA ASN A 625 7.16 -6.56 -18.90
C ASN A 625 7.49 -6.73 -17.41
N LEU A 626 6.58 -7.25 -16.59
CA LEU A 626 6.75 -7.31 -15.14
C LEU A 626 8.02 -8.04 -14.71
N SER A 627 8.24 -9.26 -15.21
CA SER A 627 9.46 -10.03 -14.90
C SER A 627 10.73 -9.33 -15.38
N SER A 628 10.71 -8.70 -16.56
CA SER A 628 11.84 -7.92 -17.08
C SER A 628 12.11 -6.66 -16.25
N ALA A 629 11.05 -5.95 -15.82
CA ALA A 629 11.17 -4.78 -14.96
C ALA A 629 11.80 -5.16 -13.61
N ARG A 630 11.37 -6.28 -13.01
CA ARG A 630 11.92 -6.81 -11.75
C ARG A 630 13.40 -7.20 -11.89
N ARG A 631 13.79 -7.88 -12.99
CA ARG A 631 15.20 -8.23 -13.24
C ARG A 631 16.08 -6.98 -13.39
N ILE A 632 15.59 -5.96 -14.08
CA ILE A 632 16.30 -4.68 -14.23
C ILE A 632 16.38 -3.96 -12.88
N ALA A 633 15.31 -3.91 -12.12
CA ALA A 633 15.30 -3.34 -10.77
C ALA A 633 16.28 -4.07 -9.84
N ALA A 634 16.35 -5.41 -9.92
CA ALA A 634 17.32 -6.21 -9.16
C ALA A 634 18.77 -5.82 -9.50
N MET A 635 19.09 -5.63 -10.79
CA MET A 635 20.42 -5.16 -11.20
C MET A 635 20.74 -3.76 -10.68
N ILE A 636 19.77 -2.85 -10.69
CA ILE A 636 19.94 -1.50 -10.11
C ILE A 636 20.26 -1.61 -8.62
N TRP A 637 19.48 -2.37 -7.87
CA TRP A 637 19.67 -2.56 -6.42
C TRP A 637 21.00 -3.25 -6.11
N PHE A 638 21.40 -4.23 -6.91
CA PHE A 638 22.73 -4.85 -6.80
C PHE A 638 23.86 -3.82 -6.96
N TYR A 639 23.79 -2.95 -7.97
CA TYR A 639 24.78 -1.91 -8.15
C TYR A 639 24.73 -0.86 -7.04
N ARG A 640 23.54 -0.50 -6.55
CA ARG A 640 23.37 0.38 -5.40
C ARG A 640 24.03 -0.20 -4.14
N ALA A 641 23.92 -1.50 -3.92
CA ALA A 641 24.62 -2.20 -2.84
C ALA A 641 26.16 -2.21 -3.06
N LYS A 642 26.60 -2.57 -4.25
CA LYS A 642 28.02 -2.67 -4.62
C LYS A 642 28.76 -1.34 -4.47
N TYR A 643 28.16 -0.24 -4.91
CA TYR A 643 28.75 1.10 -4.85
C TYR A 643 28.33 1.89 -3.61
N ARG A 644 27.58 1.29 -2.70
CA ARG A 644 27.15 1.86 -1.39
C ARG A 644 26.42 3.18 -1.51
N THR A 645 25.65 3.38 -2.56
CA THR A 645 24.77 4.55 -2.70
C THR A 645 23.55 4.48 -1.76
N HIS A 646 23.20 3.28 -1.29
CA HIS A 646 22.16 2.98 -0.31
C HIS A 646 22.73 2.04 0.75
N ASN A 647 21.93 1.68 1.76
CA ASN A 647 22.33 0.67 2.74
C ASN A 647 22.66 -0.65 2.03
N PRO A 648 23.91 -1.14 2.05
CA PRO A 648 24.33 -2.28 1.23
C PRO A 648 23.57 -3.58 1.54
N LEU A 649 23.24 -3.81 2.82
CA LEU A 649 22.51 -5.01 3.24
C LEU A 649 21.06 -4.98 2.74
N SER A 650 20.39 -3.84 2.89
CA SER A 650 19.01 -3.67 2.40
C SER A 650 18.95 -3.71 0.89
N ALA A 651 19.82 -3.00 0.20
CA ALA A 651 19.86 -2.99 -1.27
C ALA A 651 20.18 -4.37 -1.86
N MET A 652 21.08 -5.14 -1.24
CA MET A 652 21.37 -6.51 -1.67
C MET A 652 20.19 -7.46 -1.38
N ALA A 653 19.54 -7.33 -0.22
CA ALA A 653 18.35 -8.12 0.10
C ALA A 653 17.21 -7.84 -0.87
N GLU A 654 17.02 -6.60 -1.28
CA GLU A 654 16.04 -6.21 -2.31
C GLU A 654 16.38 -6.84 -3.67
N ALA A 655 17.64 -6.76 -4.12
CA ALA A 655 18.08 -7.39 -5.36
C ALA A 655 17.81 -8.91 -5.36
N ILE A 656 18.15 -9.59 -4.27
CA ILE A 656 17.93 -11.04 -4.11
C ILE A 656 16.43 -11.37 -4.20
N SER A 657 15.59 -10.60 -3.54
CA SER A 657 14.13 -10.81 -3.56
C SER A 657 13.57 -10.65 -4.97
N LEU A 658 13.94 -9.57 -5.67
CA LEU A 658 13.49 -9.30 -7.03
C LEU A 658 13.97 -10.36 -8.03
N TRP A 659 15.21 -10.86 -7.92
CA TRP A 659 15.67 -11.98 -8.75
C TRP A 659 14.89 -13.26 -8.48
N LYS A 660 14.57 -13.58 -7.22
CA LYS A 660 13.76 -14.75 -6.87
C LYS A 660 12.38 -14.69 -7.52
N ILE A 661 11.64 -13.61 -7.31
CA ILE A 661 10.27 -13.47 -7.86
C ILE A 661 10.25 -13.31 -9.39
N SER A 662 11.37 -12.98 -10.02
CA SER A 662 11.53 -12.96 -11.48
C SER A 662 12.16 -14.23 -12.05
N LEU A 663 12.18 -15.32 -11.27
CA LEU A 663 12.66 -16.66 -11.66
C LEU A 663 14.14 -16.67 -12.09
N CYS A 664 15.00 -15.94 -11.38
CA CYS A 664 16.45 -15.89 -11.60
C CYS A 664 17.20 -16.48 -10.38
N PRO A 665 17.16 -17.81 -10.18
CA PRO A 665 17.72 -18.44 -8.98
C PRO A 665 19.24 -18.36 -8.88
N ASN A 666 19.96 -18.41 -10.01
CA ASN A 666 21.42 -18.35 -10.00
C ASN A 666 21.91 -16.96 -9.58
N ALA A 667 21.31 -15.89 -10.14
CA ALA A 667 21.60 -14.52 -9.74
C ALA A 667 21.28 -14.29 -8.25
N ALA A 668 20.14 -14.77 -7.78
CA ALA A 668 19.74 -14.68 -6.38
C ALA A 668 20.71 -15.45 -5.44
N LYS A 669 21.15 -16.64 -5.83
CA LYS A 669 22.12 -17.44 -5.07
C LYS A 669 23.48 -16.75 -4.99
N GLU A 670 24.03 -16.32 -6.11
CA GLU A 670 25.32 -15.61 -6.16
C GLU A 670 25.27 -14.31 -5.33
N ALA A 671 24.18 -13.55 -5.42
CA ALA A 671 23.97 -12.36 -4.60
C ALA A 671 23.88 -12.68 -3.11
N THR A 672 23.24 -13.81 -2.73
CA THR A 672 23.17 -14.28 -1.35
C THR A 672 24.57 -14.62 -0.80
N GLU A 673 25.41 -15.26 -1.61
CA GLU A 673 26.80 -15.55 -1.22
C GLU A 673 27.61 -14.26 -0.96
N LEU A 674 27.39 -13.23 -1.80
CA LEU A 674 28.00 -11.91 -1.58
C LEU A 674 27.42 -11.19 -0.35
N LEU A 675 26.13 -11.31 -0.09
CA LEU A 675 25.51 -10.74 1.11
C LEU A 675 26.15 -11.29 2.39
N HIS A 676 26.44 -12.61 2.45
CA HIS A 676 27.14 -13.23 3.58
C HIS A 676 28.57 -12.70 3.78
N GLN A 677 29.20 -12.18 2.74
CA GLN A 677 30.52 -11.55 2.83
C GLN A 677 30.44 -10.08 3.32
N LEU A 678 29.28 -9.45 3.21
CA LEU A 678 29.03 -8.08 3.70
C LEU A 678 28.61 -8.04 5.18
N LEU A 679 28.04 -9.14 5.68
CA LEU A 679 27.73 -9.34 7.10
C LEU A 679 28.98 -9.61 7.92
#